data_01427a76c13a20c33c23ad59725e286b
#
_entry.id   01427a76c13a20c33c23ad59725e286b
#
_cell.length_a   1.000
_cell.length_b   1.000
_cell.length_c   1.000
_cell.angle_alpha   90.00
_cell.angle_beta   90.00
_cell.angle_gamma   90.00
#
_symmetry.space_group_name_H-M   'P 1'
#
loop_
_entity.id
_entity.type
_entity.pdbx_description
1 polymer ?
#
loop_
_entity_poly.entity_id
_entity_poly.type
_entity_poly.pdbx_seq_one_letter_code
_entity_poly.pdbx_strand_id
1 'polypeptide(L)'
;MTGFCPIMITEIVIVRHPVSVCVPVNHKVTLRVRAEGKGVLSYQWFSEDEKEVPGGTQADLIIRASKTQRYVCRVNDHFHNYLFSEWVKVKVLDVDKSGLPVDWQGEPHIAINPKPDTVQLGTKLSLRCAAFGIPTPHYQWYRNGQPLLDKNSDILQIDGVTAEHGGSYLCSISNVLEERWTEPVDVNIVQPEQPPLTGTVLRKTPFLMHSRKKSITIICAFFISFSLSATDKVALLIGNLNYSCHPGLMAPVMDVHELGNLLQQLGFRVVSLLDLTRQEMMAAIDKFIQLLDKGVYGLFYYAGHGYEHAGRNYLVAVDAPQPYQTKNCVCVQRVMNQMQERQTAMSVILLDTCRKWYNQGCIPSVIKPLRPNGNTVYGYATCEDAEAYEVQDGGKSTGIFTKYLNKHILQEAKVTHVLERVSEDVGKDPLVTGKQAVEIKHTMKEPRSLKDKVRTAGHTRELHLRDVCWRQANDLPRKKQLTFLCGVKVEVSFSALFSNVLVAFATIKTTPDQTQDCTVTLSSSPAMEDIVSSTGRSEDMDSLLLNETLNPDCTLRLCSLQKLKESVVLKVDLHYTHKDSNLRHTESQQVDIGKPLVASCKLYRENHTRDKKTNGATAQSMGNISHSKSQQHQNLAAPHRHFTRKAECAAKTPTTWSNEPEENDENELLDFQPSE
;
A
#
# COMPACT_ATOMS: atom_id res chain seq x y z
N MET A 1 -43.06 24.33 -19.33
CA MET A 1 -42.91 23.97 -17.90
C MET A 1 -42.94 22.44 -17.83
N THR A 2 -41.80 21.82 -17.96
CA THR A 2 -41.63 20.38 -17.77
C THR A 2 -40.74 20.22 -16.54
N GLY A 3 -41.41 19.88 -15.43
CA GLY A 3 -40.75 19.66 -14.17
C GLY A 3 -39.85 18.40 -14.24
N PHE A 4 -38.56 18.58 -14.11
CA PHE A 4 -37.66 17.50 -13.76
C PHE A 4 -37.97 17.07 -12.31
N CYS A 5 -38.54 15.87 -12.19
CA CYS A 5 -38.60 15.17 -10.91
C CYS A 5 -37.20 14.64 -10.63
N PRO A 6 -36.56 15.02 -9.51
CA PRO A 6 -35.29 14.41 -9.15
C PRO A 6 -35.59 12.96 -8.79
N ILE A 7 -34.99 12.03 -9.52
CA ILE A 7 -34.93 10.61 -9.15
C ILE A 7 -34.13 10.54 -7.86
N MET A 8 -34.84 10.50 -6.76
CA MET A 8 -34.26 10.22 -5.45
C MET A 8 -33.92 8.74 -5.41
N ILE A 9 -32.66 8.41 -5.68
CA ILE A 9 -32.13 7.07 -5.50
C ILE A 9 -32.19 6.77 -4.01
N THR A 10 -33.02 5.80 -3.66
CA THR A 10 -33.25 5.38 -2.28
C THR A 10 -32.36 4.18 -2.00
N GLU A 11 -31.16 4.43 -1.54
CA GLU A 11 -30.16 3.41 -1.28
C GLU A 11 -30.36 2.78 0.10
N ILE A 12 -30.16 1.43 0.18
CA ILE A 12 -30.04 0.71 1.45
C ILE A 12 -28.61 0.89 1.93
N VAL A 13 -28.42 1.34 3.16
CA VAL A 13 -27.10 1.47 3.80
C VAL A 13 -27.04 0.53 5.00
N ILE A 14 -26.01 -0.32 5.07
CA ILE A 14 -25.75 -1.11 6.26
C ILE A 14 -24.87 -0.30 7.21
N VAL A 15 -25.48 0.26 8.24
CA VAL A 15 -24.82 1.12 9.25
C VAL A 15 -23.94 0.28 10.18
N ARG A 16 -24.30 -0.98 10.43
CA ARG A 16 -23.54 -1.89 11.27
C ARG A 16 -23.55 -3.29 10.72
N HIS A 17 -22.38 -3.78 10.34
CA HIS A 17 -22.15 -5.17 9.95
C HIS A 17 -22.12 -6.10 11.17
N PRO A 18 -22.48 -7.39 11.01
CA PRO A 18 -22.31 -8.37 12.07
C PRO A 18 -20.83 -8.63 12.33
N VAL A 19 -20.48 -9.09 13.52
CA VAL A 19 -19.09 -9.39 13.90
C VAL A 19 -18.84 -10.89 14.01
N SER A 20 -17.64 -11.33 13.61
CA SER A 20 -17.21 -12.71 13.79
C SER A 20 -17.01 -13.02 15.28
N VAL A 21 -17.29 -14.26 15.68
CA VAL A 21 -17.25 -14.69 17.07
C VAL A 21 -16.51 -16.01 17.23
N CYS A 22 -15.91 -16.22 18.40
CA CYS A 22 -15.30 -17.49 18.79
C CYS A 22 -15.93 -17.96 20.10
N VAL A 23 -16.67 -19.07 20.06
CA VAL A 23 -17.54 -19.51 21.18
C VAL A 23 -17.44 -21.01 21.42
N PRO A 24 -17.83 -21.49 22.62
CA PRO A 24 -17.93 -22.91 22.87
C PRO A 24 -19.09 -23.56 22.08
N VAL A 25 -19.04 -24.91 21.95
CA VAL A 25 -20.10 -25.69 21.34
C VAL A 25 -21.45 -25.45 22.05
N ASN A 26 -22.50 -25.28 21.26
CA ASN A 26 -23.87 -25.00 21.71
C ASN A 26 -24.06 -23.65 22.45
N HIS A 27 -23.11 -22.74 22.36
CA HIS A 27 -23.30 -21.39 22.88
C HIS A 27 -24.37 -20.64 22.05
N LYS A 28 -25.18 -19.81 22.73
CA LYS A 28 -26.18 -18.98 22.07
C LYS A 28 -25.49 -17.73 21.54
N VAL A 29 -25.50 -17.54 20.21
CA VAL A 29 -24.89 -16.40 19.52
C VAL A 29 -25.99 -15.54 18.92
N THR A 30 -25.84 -14.22 19.03
CA THR A 30 -26.68 -13.23 18.33
C THR A 30 -25.81 -12.46 17.35
N LEU A 31 -26.02 -12.67 16.05
CA LEU A 31 -25.42 -11.86 14.98
C LEU A 31 -26.37 -10.70 14.68
N ARG A 32 -25.84 -9.49 14.62
CA ARG A 32 -26.65 -8.27 14.50
C ARG A 32 -26.25 -7.47 13.27
N VAL A 33 -27.26 -7.13 12.44
CA VAL A 33 -27.14 -6.16 11.33
C VAL A 33 -28.00 -4.95 11.66
N ARG A 34 -27.51 -3.77 11.33
CA ARG A 34 -28.32 -2.54 11.34
C ARG A 34 -28.20 -1.90 9.97
N ALA A 35 -29.34 -1.61 9.38
CA ALA A 35 -29.43 -0.99 8.08
C ALA A 35 -30.46 0.14 8.10
N GLU A 36 -30.22 1.15 7.29
CA GLU A 36 -31.10 2.28 7.05
C GLU A 36 -31.48 2.30 5.57
N GLY A 37 -32.68 2.78 5.27
CA GLY A 37 -33.23 2.89 3.93
C GLY A 37 -34.63 3.45 3.97
N LYS A 38 -35.21 3.79 2.82
CA LYS A 38 -36.58 4.30 2.76
C LYS A 38 -37.59 3.15 2.86
N GLY A 39 -38.51 3.26 3.81
CA GLY A 39 -39.57 2.30 4.03
C GLY A 39 -39.19 1.16 4.98
N VAL A 40 -39.94 0.08 4.90
CA VAL A 40 -39.71 -1.12 5.74
C VAL A 40 -38.67 -2.00 5.10
N LEU A 41 -37.57 -2.25 5.81
CA LEU A 41 -36.52 -3.18 5.39
C LEU A 41 -36.85 -4.59 5.83
N SER A 42 -36.59 -5.57 4.97
CA SER A 42 -36.70 -7.00 5.27
C SER A 42 -35.31 -7.64 5.25
N TYR A 43 -35.15 -8.68 6.07
CA TYR A 43 -33.86 -9.34 6.28
C TYR A 43 -33.99 -10.82 5.95
N GLN A 44 -32.91 -11.40 5.41
CA GLN A 44 -32.78 -12.84 5.24
C GLN A 44 -31.32 -13.25 5.44
N TRP A 45 -31.10 -14.15 6.39
CA TRP A 45 -29.78 -14.71 6.67
C TRP A 45 -29.51 -15.95 5.85
N PHE A 46 -28.28 -16.07 5.39
CA PHE A 46 -27.78 -17.23 4.65
C PHE A 46 -26.56 -17.81 5.35
N SER A 47 -26.40 -19.13 5.22
CA SER A 47 -25.22 -19.86 5.67
C SER A 47 -24.21 -20.00 4.51
N GLU A 48 -23.01 -20.46 4.82
CA GLU A 48 -21.90 -20.70 3.88
C GLU A 48 -22.29 -21.61 2.70
N ASP A 49 -23.28 -22.49 2.88
CA ASP A 49 -23.79 -23.40 1.85
C ASP A 49 -24.85 -22.71 0.93
N GLU A 50 -24.93 -21.38 0.95
CA GLU A 50 -25.93 -20.56 0.24
C GLU A 50 -27.40 -20.90 0.60
N LYS A 51 -27.61 -21.57 1.73
CA LYS A 51 -28.94 -21.92 2.21
C LYS A 51 -29.48 -20.87 3.16
N GLU A 52 -30.75 -20.58 2.99
CA GLU A 52 -31.47 -19.72 3.93
C GLU A 52 -31.44 -20.33 5.33
N VAL A 53 -31.11 -19.50 6.31
CA VAL A 53 -31.16 -19.92 7.72
C VAL A 53 -32.62 -19.95 8.17
N PRO A 54 -33.17 -21.09 8.60
CA PRO A 54 -34.55 -21.17 9.06
C PRO A 54 -34.81 -20.16 10.19
N GLY A 55 -35.86 -19.34 10.01
CA GLY A 55 -36.19 -18.26 10.95
C GLY A 55 -35.25 -17.06 10.94
N GLY A 56 -34.27 -17.00 10.03
CA GLY A 56 -33.30 -15.90 9.89
C GLY A 56 -33.86 -14.72 9.09
N THR A 57 -35.05 -14.22 9.45
CA THR A 57 -35.77 -13.14 8.75
C THR A 57 -35.78 -11.82 9.51
N GLN A 58 -34.97 -11.71 10.54
CA GLN A 58 -34.84 -10.52 11.37
C GLN A 58 -33.43 -9.91 11.25
N ALA A 59 -33.30 -8.63 11.61
CA ALA A 59 -32.01 -7.96 11.69
C ALA A 59 -31.02 -8.65 12.65
N ASP A 60 -31.53 -9.28 13.70
CA ASP A 60 -30.79 -10.08 14.66
C ASP A 60 -31.02 -11.58 14.39
N LEU A 61 -29.97 -12.31 14.03
CA LEU A 61 -30.00 -13.77 13.93
C LEU A 61 -29.54 -14.40 15.23
N ILE A 62 -30.40 -15.19 15.84
CA ILE A 62 -30.10 -15.95 17.08
C ILE A 62 -29.92 -17.40 16.73
N ILE A 63 -28.73 -17.93 16.96
CA ILE A 63 -28.38 -19.30 16.68
C ILE A 63 -27.70 -19.99 17.89
N ARG A 64 -27.76 -21.33 17.93
CA ARG A 64 -26.89 -22.14 18.78
C ARG A 64 -25.73 -22.66 17.94
N ALA A 65 -24.52 -22.27 18.31
CA ALA A 65 -23.30 -22.57 17.58
C ALA A 65 -22.88 -24.04 17.72
N SER A 66 -23.37 -24.91 16.84
CA SER A 66 -23.08 -26.36 16.87
C SER A 66 -21.81 -26.73 16.09
N LYS A 67 -21.47 -25.97 15.04
CA LYS A 67 -20.28 -26.13 14.20
C LYS A 67 -19.73 -24.77 13.74
N THR A 68 -18.46 -24.76 13.40
CA THR A 68 -17.87 -23.57 12.75
C THR A 68 -18.51 -23.36 11.39
N GLN A 69 -19.09 -22.17 11.17
CA GLN A 69 -19.81 -21.83 9.94
C GLN A 69 -19.78 -20.32 9.70
N ARG A 70 -19.95 -19.88 8.43
CA ARG A 70 -20.06 -18.48 8.04
C ARG A 70 -21.52 -18.12 7.78
N TYR A 71 -21.83 -16.84 7.99
CA TYR A 71 -23.17 -16.30 7.78
C TYR A 71 -23.09 -14.94 7.11
N VAL A 72 -24.14 -14.61 6.33
CA VAL A 72 -24.32 -13.31 5.68
C VAL A 72 -25.79 -12.93 5.73
N CYS A 73 -26.10 -11.65 5.83
CA CYS A 73 -27.47 -11.14 5.83
C CYS A 73 -27.74 -10.37 4.55
N ARG A 74 -28.80 -10.71 3.83
CA ARG A 74 -29.36 -9.89 2.76
C ARG A 74 -30.42 -8.97 3.36
N VAL A 75 -30.30 -7.69 3.09
CA VAL A 75 -31.28 -6.64 3.46
C VAL A 75 -31.96 -6.21 2.19
N ASN A 76 -33.29 -6.21 2.15
CA ASN A 76 -34.06 -5.78 0.99
C ASN A 76 -35.01 -4.63 1.39
N ASP A 77 -35.27 -3.73 0.43
CA ASP A 77 -36.38 -2.77 0.51
C ASP A 77 -37.62 -3.29 -0.24
N HIS A 78 -38.69 -2.52 -0.21
CA HIS A 78 -39.94 -2.85 -0.92
C HIS A 78 -39.89 -2.55 -2.44
N PHE A 79 -38.78 -1.99 -2.94
CA PHE A 79 -38.54 -1.74 -4.37
C PHE A 79 -37.70 -2.85 -5.02
N HIS A 80 -37.46 -3.96 -4.31
CA HIS A 80 -36.60 -5.07 -4.75
C HIS A 80 -35.11 -4.75 -4.83
N ASN A 81 -34.64 -3.62 -4.29
CA ASN A 81 -33.22 -3.43 -4.09
C ASN A 81 -32.76 -4.29 -2.91
N TYR A 82 -31.53 -4.78 -2.97
CA TYR A 82 -30.96 -5.55 -1.88
C TYR A 82 -29.47 -5.25 -1.69
N LEU A 83 -29.01 -5.41 -0.46
CA LEU A 83 -27.60 -5.30 -0.09
C LEU A 83 -27.24 -6.44 0.88
N PHE A 84 -26.02 -6.97 0.72
CA PHE A 84 -25.52 -7.99 1.63
C PHE A 84 -24.61 -7.39 2.69
N SER A 85 -24.72 -7.89 3.91
CA SER A 85 -23.72 -7.61 4.95
C SER A 85 -22.39 -8.25 4.59
N GLU A 86 -21.34 -7.92 5.36
CA GLU A 86 -20.12 -8.72 5.35
C GLU A 86 -20.37 -10.14 5.86
N TRP A 87 -19.56 -11.08 5.32
CA TRP A 87 -19.53 -12.44 5.82
C TRP A 87 -18.88 -12.51 7.19
N VAL A 88 -19.59 -13.12 8.14
CA VAL A 88 -19.07 -13.35 9.49
C VAL A 88 -18.87 -14.81 9.78
N LYS A 89 -17.85 -15.13 10.56
CA LYS A 89 -17.51 -16.46 10.98
C LYS A 89 -17.91 -16.70 12.43
N VAL A 90 -18.74 -17.70 12.66
CA VAL A 90 -18.98 -18.26 13.99
C VAL A 90 -18.02 -19.43 14.15
N LYS A 91 -16.85 -19.18 14.79
CA LYS A 91 -15.85 -20.21 15.11
C LYS A 91 -16.28 -20.93 16.38
N VAL A 92 -16.42 -22.25 16.28
CA VAL A 92 -16.76 -23.10 17.42
C VAL A 92 -15.52 -23.85 17.86
N LEU A 93 -15.16 -23.70 19.14
CA LEU A 93 -14.10 -24.48 19.76
C LEU A 93 -14.73 -25.63 20.57
N ASP A 94 -14.34 -26.84 20.22
CA ASP A 94 -14.72 -28.06 20.97
C ASP A 94 -13.76 -28.23 22.15
N VAL A 95 -13.94 -27.42 23.16
CA VAL A 95 -13.16 -27.41 24.41
C VAL A 95 -14.13 -27.31 25.57
N ASP A 96 -13.69 -27.83 26.71
CA ASP A 96 -14.48 -27.77 27.94
C ASP A 96 -14.87 -26.32 28.31
N LYS A 97 -16.15 -26.16 28.66
CA LYS A 97 -16.74 -24.89 29.09
C LYS A 97 -16.45 -24.57 30.56
N SER A 98 -15.79 -25.47 31.27
CA SER A 98 -15.47 -25.28 32.68
C SER A 98 -14.62 -24.06 32.87
N GLY A 99 -15.19 -23.05 33.52
CA GLY A 99 -14.52 -21.78 33.79
C GLY A 99 -15.05 -20.57 33.01
N LEU A 100 -15.94 -20.72 32.04
CA LEU A 100 -16.57 -19.56 31.39
C LEU A 100 -17.58 -18.93 32.37
N PRO A 101 -17.46 -17.64 32.73
CA PRO A 101 -18.39 -16.96 33.62
C PRO A 101 -19.83 -17.04 33.12
N VAL A 102 -20.79 -17.13 34.02
CA VAL A 102 -22.24 -17.20 33.67
C VAL A 102 -22.69 -15.88 33.03
N ASP A 103 -22.06 -14.78 33.41
CA ASP A 103 -22.30 -13.41 32.99
C ASP A 103 -21.31 -12.92 31.92
N TRP A 104 -20.60 -13.85 31.27
CA TRP A 104 -19.62 -13.51 30.21
C TRP A 104 -20.23 -12.65 29.10
N GLN A 105 -19.63 -11.48 28.85
CA GLN A 105 -20.12 -10.48 27.90
C GLN A 105 -19.38 -10.52 26.55
N GLY A 106 -18.35 -11.38 26.41
CA GLY A 106 -17.58 -11.52 25.17
C GLY A 106 -16.11 -11.11 25.29
N GLU A 107 -15.64 -10.72 26.45
CA GLU A 107 -14.22 -10.52 26.74
C GLU A 107 -13.41 -11.79 26.45
N PRO A 108 -12.12 -11.72 26.10
CA PRO A 108 -11.33 -12.90 25.82
C PRO A 108 -11.24 -13.82 27.03
N HIS A 109 -11.67 -15.07 26.88
CA HIS A 109 -11.57 -16.10 27.89
C HIS A 109 -10.68 -17.24 27.39
N ILE A 110 -9.54 -17.45 28.02
CA ILE A 110 -8.54 -18.44 27.60
C ILE A 110 -9.06 -19.84 27.92
N ALA A 111 -9.36 -20.59 26.86
CA ALA A 111 -9.85 -21.96 26.93
C ALA A 111 -8.72 -23.00 26.85
N ILE A 112 -7.61 -22.65 26.18
CA ILE A 112 -6.42 -23.49 26.07
C ILE A 112 -5.20 -22.61 26.29
N ASN A 113 -4.42 -22.92 27.35
CA ASN A 113 -3.06 -22.39 27.52
C ASN A 113 -2.06 -23.22 26.70
N PRO A 114 -0.97 -22.63 26.19
CA PRO A 114 0.11 -23.39 25.59
C PRO A 114 0.73 -24.36 26.59
N LYS A 115 1.39 -25.39 26.10
CA LYS A 115 2.09 -26.37 26.96
C LYS A 115 3.59 -26.27 26.74
N PRO A 116 4.41 -26.48 27.79
CA PRO A 116 5.85 -26.60 27.64
C PRO A 116 6.21 -27.69 26.62
N ASP A 117 7.26 -27.51 25.85
CA ASP A 117 7.69 -28.46 24.84
C ASP A 117 9.21 -28.64 24.85
N THR A 118 9.66 -29.85 24.49
CA THR A 118 11.09 -30.15 24.27
C THR A 118 11.27 -30.64 22.86
N VAL A 119 11.93 -29.83 22.05
CA VAL A 119 11.98 -29.97 20.60
C VAL A 119 13.41 -30.24 20.15
N GLN A 120 13.59 -31.21 19.24
CA GLN A 120 14.91 -31.50 18.66
C GLN A 120 15.32 -30.41 17.67
N LEU A 121 16.61 -30.10 17.65
CA LEU A 121 17.20 -29.17 16.70
C LEU A 121 16.85 -29.57 15.26
N GLY A 122 16.40 -28.57 14.43
CA GLY A 122 16.03 -28.78 13.06
C GLY A 122 14.60 -29.30 12.84
N THR A 123 13.86 -29.67 13.90
CA THR A 123 12.46 -30.12 13.79
C THR A 123 11.50 -28.93 13.88
N LYS A 124 10.20 -29.20 14.04
CA LYS A 124 9.12 -28.19 14.08
C LYS A 124 8.63 -27.98 15.50
N LEU A 125 8.62 -26.73 15.96
CA LEU A 125 7.91 -26.31 17.17
C LEU A 125 6.47 -25.94 16.83
N SER A 126 5.51 -26.39 17.65
CA SER A 126 4.10 -26.03 17.51
C SER A 126 3.48 -25.81 18.89
N LEU A 127 3.25 -24.54 19.26
CA LEU A 127 2.50 -24.19 20.45
C LEU A 127 1.10 -23.74 20.09
N ARG A 128 0.11 -24.14 20.90
CA ARG A 128 -1.29 -23.78 20.67
C ARG A 128 -1.88 -23.12 21.90
N CYS A 129 -2.56 -21.99 21.67
CA CYS A 129 -3.50 -21.43 22.63
C CYS A 129 -4.87 -21.25 21.96
N ALA A 130 -5.95 -21.13 22.74
CA ALA A 130 -7.25 -20.80 22.20
C ALA A 130 -8.08 -20.05 23.24
N ALA A 131 -8.90 -19.12 22.75
CA ALA A 131 -9.79 -18.35 23.60
C ALA A 131 -11.16 -18.15 22.97
N PHE A 132 -12.17 -18.07 23.81
CA PHE A 132 -13.49 -17.57 23.43
C PHE A 132 -13.45 -16.04 23.39
N GLY A 133 -14.30 -15.41 22.57
CA GLY A 133 -14.45 -13.95 22.53
C GLY A 133 -15.49 -13.49 21.53
N ILE A 134 -16.17 -12.40 21.85
CA ILE A 134 -17.15 -11.69 21.01
C ILE A 134 -16.85 -10.19 21.06
N PRO A 135 -16.23 -9.61 20.00
CA PRO A 135 -15.75 -10.22 18.74
C PRO A 135 -14.65 -11.26 18.90
N THR A 136 -14.37 -12.02 17.84
CA THR A 136 -13.28 -13.01 17.78
C THR A 136 -11.97 -12.38 18.27
N PRO A 137 -11.26 -13.01 19.21
CA PRO A 137 -10.01 -12.48 19.73
C PRO A 137 -8.89 -12.48 18.69
N HIS A 138 -8.00 -11.51 18.80
CA HIS A 138 -6.71 -11.43 18.14
C HIS A 138 -5.64 -12.06 19.02
N TYR A 139 -4.58 -12.59 18.43
CA TYR A 139 -3.48 -13.27 19.10
C TYR A 139 -2.16 -12.59 18.73
N GLN A 140 -1.24 -12.48 19.69
CA GLN A 140 0.14 -12.08 19.45
C GLN A 140 1.06 -12.91 20.35
N TRP A 141 1.98 -13.66 19.73
CA TRP A 141 2.96 -14.46 20.48
C TRP A 141 4.20 -13.65 20.83
N TYR A 142 4.75 -13.96 21.99
CA TYR A 142 5.98 -13.38 22.53
C TYR A 142 6.95 -14.49 22.91
N ARG A 143 8.24 -14.19 22.81
CA ARG A 143 9.34 -15.02 23.33
C ARG A 143 10.27 -14.16 24.18
N ASN A 144 10.55 -14.58 25.40
CA ASN A 144 11.40 -13.85 26.36
C ASN A 144 10.99 -12.37 26.48
N GLY A 145 9.68 -12.09 26.47
CA GLY A 145 9.12 -10.74 26.57
C GLY A 145 9.16 -9.91 25.28
N GLN A 146 9.69 -10.45 24.18
CA GLN A 146 9.72 -9.77 22.89
C GLN A 146 8.64 -10.31 21.95
N PRO A 147 7.87 -9.45 21.27
CA PRO A 147 6.85 -9.90 20.33
C PRO A 147 7.48 -10.61 19.14
N LEU A 148 6.89 -11.74 18.75
CA LEU A 148 7.27 -12.48 17.57
C LEU A 148 6.51 -11.90 16.36
N LEU A 149 7.24 -11.33 15.41
CA LEU A 149 6.67 -10.76 14.20
C LEU A 149 5.85 -11.80 13.43
N ASP A 150 4.66 -11.38 12.96
CA ASP A 150 3.73 -12.19 12.15
C ASP A 150 3.23 -13.48 12.85
N LYS A 151 3.34 -13.58 14.17
CA LYS A 151 2.83 -14.70 14.96
C LYS A 151 1.51 -14.32 15.66
N ASN A 152 0.45 -14.14 14.82
CA ASN A 152 -0.86 -13.60 15.20
C ASN A 152 -1.98 -14.67 15.15
N SER A 153 -1.63 -15.96 15.14
CA SER A 153 -2.56 -17.07 15.09
C SER A 153 -2.69 -17.75 16.44
N ASP A 154 -3.79 -18.48 16.66
CA ASP A 154 -3.99 -19.37 17.81
C ASP A 154 -2.96 -20.52 17.87
N ILE A 155 -2.18 -20.70 16.80
CA ILE A 155 -1.09 -21.69 16.73
C ILE A 155 0.20 -20.97 16.32
N LEU A 156 1.21 -21.03 17.20
CA LEU A 156 2.58 -20.66 16.87
C LEU A 156 3.26 -21.85 16.21
N GLN A 157 3.75 -21.67 15.00
CA GLN A 157 4.58 -22.66 14.30
C GLN A 157 5.92 -22.06 13.92
N ILE A 158 7.01 -22.80 14.22
CA ILE A 158 8.38 -22.46 13.81
C ILE A 158 8.96 -23.72 13.17
N ASP A 159 9.25 -23.68 11.87
CA ASP A 159 9.85 -24.79 11.14
C ASP A 159 11.39 -24.67 11.19
N GLY A 160 12.08 -25.79 11.34
CA GLY A 160 13.53 -25.82 11.40
C GLY A 160 14.11 -25.13 12.66
N VAL A 161 13.73 -25.60 13.83
CA VAL A 161 14.09 -25.00 15.13
C VAL A 161 15.61 -24.99 15.32
N THR A 162 16.15 -23.81 15.69
CA THR A 162 17.55 -23.62 16.09
C THR A 162 17.66 -23.45 17.62
N ALA A 163 18.85 -23.51 18.18
CA ALA A 163 19.08 -23.30 19.60
C ALA A 163 18.55 -21.95 20.10
N GLU A 164 18.53 -20.94 19.22
CA GLU A 164 17.99 -19.60 19.54
C GLU A 164 16.49 -19.58 19.76
N HIS A 165 15.75 -20.60 19.30
CA HIS A 165 14.30 -20.70 19.48
C HIS A 165 13.90 -21.25 20.86
N GLY A 166 14.87 -21.62 21.71
CA GLY A 166 14.61 -21.92 23.12
C GLY A 166 14.23 -20.67 23.91
N GLY A 167 13.44 -20.84 24.96
CA GLY A 167 13.06 -19.73 25.85
C GLY A 167 11.61 -19.81 26.32
N SER A 168 11.18 -18.76 27.02
CA SER A 168 9.83 -18.64 27.57
C SER A 168 8.88 -18.00 26.55
N TYR A 169 7.78 -18.67 26.29
CA TYR A 169 6.74 -18.26 25.31
C TYR A 169 5.43 -17.94 26.01
N LEU A 170 4.78 -16.88 25.56
CA LEU A 170 3.43 -16.52 26.00
C LEU A 170 2.67 -15.84 24.86
N CYS A 171 1.35 -15.78 24.96
CA CYS A 171 0.50 -15.17 23.95
C CYS A 171 -0.42 -14.12 24.58
N SER A 172 -0.44 -12.91 24.01
CA SER A 172 -1.45 -11.90 24.27
C SER A 172 -2.68 -12.23 23.42
N ILE A 173 -3.86 -12.15 24.00
CA ILE A 173 -5.15 -12.46 23.39
C ILE A 173 -6.10 -11.31 23.70
N SER A 174 -6.51 -10.56 22.69
CA SER A 174 -7.27 -9.32 22.86
C SER A 174 -8.45 -9.20 21.90
N ASN A 175 -9.49 -8.51 22.34
CA ASN A 175 -10.53 -7.96 21.47
C ASN A 175 -10.85 -6.51 21.92
N VAL A 176 -11.89 -5.90 21.38
CA VAL A 176 -12.28 -4.51 21.72
C VAL A 176 -12.71 -4.31 23.18
N LEU A 177 -12.94 -5.40 23.92
CA LEU A 177 -13.41 -5.34 25.31
C LEU A 177 -12.24 -5.45 26.31
N GLU A 178 -11.28 -6.36 26.06
CA GLU A 178 -10.19 -6.64 27.01
C GLU A 178 -8.99 -7.30 26.33
N GLU A 179 -7.85 -7.30 27.05
CA GLU A 179 -6.65 -8.07 26.73
C GLU A 179 -6.35 -9.08 27.86
N ARG A 180 -6.04 -10.31 27.50
CA ARG A 180 -5.63 -11.40 28.41
C ARG A 180 -4.32 -12.01 27.94
N TRP A 181 -3.56 -12.56 28.88
CA TRP A 181 -2.27 -13.20 28.60
C TRP A 181 -2.32 -14.66 29.03
N THR A 182 -1.73 -15.55 28.21
CA THR A 182 -1.57 -16.96 28.61
C THR A 182 -0.51 -17.08 29.70
N GLU A 183 -0.54 -18.23 30.40
CA GLU A 183 0.60 -18.64 31.22
C GLU A 183 1.86 -18.76 30.38
N PRO A 184 3.03 -18.30 30.86
CA PRO A 184 4.30 -18.50 30.17
C PRO A 184 4.69 -19.98 30.17
N VAL A 185 5.22 -20.46 29.04
CA VAL A 185 5.68 -21.85 28.90
C VAL A 185 7.10 -21.89 28.35
N ASP A 186 7.92 -22.77 28.89
CA ASP A 186 9.31 -22.93 28.47
C ASP A 186 9.42 -23.95 27.33
N VAL A 187 10.18 -23.59 26.31
CA VAL A 187 10.56 -24.46 25.19
C VAL A 187 12.05 -24.74 25.27
N ASN A 188 12.40 -26.02 25.40
CA ASN A 188 13.77 -26.50 25.47
C ASN A 188 14.17 -27.10 24.12
N ILE A 189 15.35 -26.72 23.60
CA ILE A 189 15.89 -27.26 22.35
C ILE A 189 17.00 -28.24 22.71
N VAL A 190 16.85 -29.50 22.25
CA VAL A 190 17.80 -30.59 22.48
C VAL A 190 18.50 -30.99 21.18
N GLN A 191 19.76 -31.35 21.26
CA GLN A 191 20.49 -31.91 20.12
C GLN A 191 20.03 -33.36 19.93
N PRO A 192 19.92 -33.86 18.68
CA PRO A 192 19.67 -35.28 18.46
C PRO A 192 20.82 -36.10 19.07
N GLU A 193 20.48 -37.06 19.91
CA GLU A 193 21.49 -37.98 20.48
C GLU A 193 22.18 -38.73 19.35
N GLN A 194 23.51 -38.62 19.26
CA GLN A 194 24.30 -39.46 18.40
C GLN A 194 24.29 -40.87 19.00
N PRO A 195 23.97 -41.92 18.22
CA PRO A 195 24.08 -43.28 18.73
C PRO A 195 25.55 -43.59 19.11
N PRO A 196 25.80 -44.29 20.23
CA PRO A 196 27.14 -44.58 20.71
C PRO A 196 27.89 -45.41 19.67
N LEU A 197 29.08 -44.94 19.28
CA LEU A 197 30.03 -45.67 18.47
C LEU A 197 30.53 -46.86 19.29
N THR A 198 29.89 -48.04 19.14
CA THR A 198 30.46 -49.30 19.60
C THR A 198 31.19 -49.97 18.44
N GLY A 199 32.39 -50.35 18.78
CA GLY A 199 33.49 -50.77 17.94
C GLY A 199 33.27 -51.93 16.99
N THR A 200 34.11 -51.90 16.03
CA THR A 200 34.59 -52.82 15.05
C THR A 200 34.53 -54.33 15.45
N VAL A 201 33.90 -55.16 14.60
CA VAL A 201 34.43 -56.48 14.24
C VAL A 201 34.11 -56.82 12.78
N LEU A 202 35.16 -56.98 12.00
CA LEU A 202 35.17 -57.59 10.68
C LEU A 202 34.74 -59.05 10.74
N ARG A 203 33.85 -59.52 9.84
CA ARG A 203 33.94 -60.82 9.18
C ARG A 203 33.06 -60.96 7.94
N LYS A 204 33.75 -61.15 6.83
CA LYS A 204 33.53 -61.95 5.59
C LYS A 204 32.14 -62.49 5.25
N THR A 205 31.78 -62.21 3.99
CA THR A 205 30.78 -62.89 3.13
C THR A 205 30.93 -64.40 3.06
N PRO A 206 29.94 -65.24 2.62
CA PRO A 206 29.53 -65.23 1.22
C PRO A 206 28.06 -65.66 0.90
N PHE A 207 27.58 -65.24 -0.26
CA PHE A 207 26.77 -65.94 -1.29
C PHE A 207 25.40 -66.59 -1.03
N LEU A 208 24.49 -66.22 -1.90
CA LEU A 208 23.57 -66.98 -2.75
C LEU A 208 22.04 -66.87 -2.51
N MET A 209 21.43 -66.40 -3.58
CA MET A 209 20.26 -66.89 -4.35
C MET A 209 18.82 -66.63 -3.95
N HIS A 210 18.19 -65.88 -4.89
CA HIS A 210 16.86 -66.02 -5.46
C HIS A 210 15.63 -66.21 -4.56
N SER A 211 14.78 -65.21 -4.58
CA SER A 211 13.35 -65.42 -4.84
C SER A 211 12.68 -64.12 -5.36
N ARG A 212 12.11 -64.22 -6.56
CA ARG A 212 11.27 -63.20 -7.17
C ARG A 212 9.98 -63.06 -6.37
N LYS A 213 9.79 -61.93 -5.72
CA LYS A 213 8.42 -61.40 -5.42
C LYS A 213 8.34 -59.97 -5.94
N LYS A 214 7.45 -59.75 -6.87
CA LYS A 214 7.07 -58.46 -7.39
C LYS A 214 6.53 -57.60 -6.23
N SER A 215 7.37 -56.76 -5.68
CA SER A 215 6.93 -55.64 -4.85
C SER A 215 6.60 -54.47 -5.76
N ILE A 216 5.34 -54.13 -5.86
CA ILE A 216 4.90 -52.89 -6.40
C ILE A 216 5.44 -51.80 -5.47
N THR A 217 6.54 -51.17 -5.86
CA THR A 217 7.04 -49.96 -5.19
C THR A 217 6.06 -48.86 -5.52
N ILE A 218 5.15 -48.58 -4.59
CA ILE A 218 4.41 -47.33 -4.58
C ILE A 218 5.48 -46.24 -4.38
N ILE A 219 5.87 -45.62 -5.46
CA ILE A 219 6.62 -44.34 -5.43
C ILE A 219 5.61 -43.37 -4.85
N CYS A 220 5.61 -43.20 -3.52
CA CYS A 220 5.11 -42.01 -2.92
C CYS A 220 6.01 -40.88 -3.45
N ALA A 221 5.58 -40.25 -4.55
CA ALA A 221 6.09 -38.98 -4.94
C ALA A 221 5.83 -38.05 -3.75
N PHE A 222 6.85 -37.82 -2.94
CA PHE A 222 6.91 -36.69 -2.06
C PHE A 222 6.79 -35.47 -2.98
N PHE A 223 5.57 -34.98 -3.19
CA PHE A 223 5.37 -33.60 -3.57
C PHE A 223 5.92 -32.77 -2.42
N ILE A 224 7.22 -32.50 -2.45
CA ILE A 224 7.75 -31.34 -1.75
C ILE A 224 7.06 -30.16 -2.42
N SER A 225 5.97 -29.72 -1.83
CA SER A 225 5.37 -28.45 -2.19
C SER A 225 6.42 -27.39 -1.88
N PHE A 226 7.21 -27.04 -2.87
CA PHE A 226 8.02 -25.84 -2.81
C PHE A 226 7.04 -24.67 -2.73
N SER A 227 6.67 -24.26 -1.52
CA SER A 227 5.89 -23.05 -1.37
C SER A 227 6.74 -21.92 -1.92
N LEU A 228 6.27 -21.31 -3.00
CA LEU A 228 6.90 -20.14 -3.57
C LEU A 228 6.98 -19.05 -2.50
N SER A 229 8.07 -18.32 -2.47
CA SER A 229 8.29 -17.26 -1.49
C SER A 229 8.99 -16.07 -2.15
N ALA A 230 8.77 -14.89 -1.61
CA ALA A 230 9.52 -13.69 -1.95
C ALA A 230 10.68 -13.50 -0.96
N THR A 231 11.77 -12.89 -1.38
CA THR A 231 12.81 -12.41 -0.45
C THR A 231 12.39 -11.14 0.26
N ASP A 232 11.58 -10.31 -0.41
CA ASP A 232 10.89 -9.13 0.12
C ASP A 232 9.77 -8.72 -0.85
N LYS A 233 8.90 -7.80 -0.43
CA LYS A 233 7.81 -7.26 -1.25
C LYS A 233 7.82 -5.74 -1.18
N VAL A 234 7.93 -5.07 -2.32
CA VAL A 234 7.94 -3.61 -2.41
C VAL A 234 6.92 -3.12 -3.43
N ALA A 235 6.22 -2.04 -3.10
CA ALA A 235 5.23 -1.44 -3.96
C ALA A 235 5.39 0.09 -4.04
N LEU A 236 5.25 0.63 -5.25
CA LEU A 236 5.12 2.04 -5.53
C LEU A 236 3.75 2.32 -6.16
N LEU A 237 2.96 3.16 -5.50
CA LEU A 237 1.66 3.59 -5.97
C LEU A 237 1.71 5.09 -6.25
N ILE A 238 1.24 5.51 -7.42
CA ILE A 238 1.15 6.91 -7.81
C ILE A 238 -0.28 7.22 -8.26
N GLY A 239 -0.90 8.24 -7.66
CA GLY A 239 -2.19 8.78 -8.04
C GLY A 239 -2.04 10.23 -8.48
N ASN A 240 -2.36 10.55 -9.72
CA ASN A 240 -2.38 11.92 -10.23
C ASN A 240 -3.83 12.36 -10.44
N LEU A 241 -4.23 13.46 -9.80
CA LEU A 241 -5.62 13.94 -9.83
C LEU A 241 -5.71 15.44 -10.16
N ASN A 242 -4.81 16.29 -9.66
CA ASN A 242 -4.83 17.73 -9.87
C ASN A 242 -3.88 18.15 -10.99
N TYR A 243 -4.39 18.16 -12.20
CA TYR A 243 -3.60 18.51 -13.39
C TYR A 243 -3.64 20.01 -13.68
N SER A 244 -2.49 20.57 -14.04
CA SER A 244 -2.39 22.01 -14.38
C SER A 244 -3.10 22.37 -15.69
N CYS A 245 -3.12 21.46 -16.67
CA CYS A 245 -3.62 21.72 -18.03
C CYS A 245 -4.69 20.72 -18.49
N HIS A 246 -5.11 19.78 -17.64
CA HIS A 246 -6.10 18.75 -17.96
C HIS A 246 -7.20 18.70 -16.90
N PRO A 247 -8.37 18.12 -17.19
CA PRO A 247 -9.41 17.94 -16.18
C PRO A 247 -8.91 17.16 -14.97
N GLY A 248 -9.32 17.58 -13.78
CA GLY A 248 -9.05 16.84 -12.55
C GLY A 248 -9.80 15.51 -12.51
N LEU A 249 -9.28 14.57 -11.72
CA LEU A 249 -9.88 13.26 -11.43
C LEU A 249 -10.23 13.17 -9.95
N MET A 250 -11.10 12.24 -9.59
CA MET A 250 -11.53 12.06 -8.19
C MET A 250 -11.12 10.69 -7.62
N ALA A 251 -11.11 9.66 -8.46
CA ALA A 251 -10.84 8.30 -8.03
C ALA A 251 -9.40 8.04 -7.54
N PRO A 252 -8.33 8.64 -8.10
CA PRO A 252 -6.96 8.26 -7.78
C PRO A 252 -6.60 8.33 -6.29
N VAL A 253 -7.23 9.24 -5.52
CA VAL A 253 -7.00 9.35 -4.07
C VAL A 253 -7.44 8.08 -3.35
N MET A 254 -8.69 7.67 -3.55
CA MET A 254 -9.26 6.49 -2.89
C MET A 254 -8.62 5.21 -3.39
N ASP A 255 -8.35 5.12 -4.68
CA ASP A 255 -7.73 3.97 -5.30
C ASP A 255 -6.34 3.68 -4.71
N VAL A 256 -5.50 4.72 -4.61
CA VAL A 256 -4.15 4.59 -4.03
C VAL A 256 -4.22 4.29 -2.53
N HIS A 257 -5.16 4.91 -1.81
CA HIS A 257 -5.32 4.69 -0.36
C HIS A 257 -5.76 3.26 -0.05
N GLU A 258 -6.85 2.81 -0.65
CA GLU A 258 -7.41 1.48 -0.37
C GLU A 258 -6.48 0.35 -0.84
N LEU A 259 -5.96 0.46 -2.07
CA LEU A 259 -5.01 -0.52 -2.59
C LEU A 259 -3.72 -0.56 -1.76
N GLY A 260 -3.23 0.60 -1.32
CA GLY A 260 -2.06 0.70 -0.45
C GLY A 260 -2.25 -0.07 0.86
N ASN A 261 -3.40 0.09 1.52
CA ASN A 261 -3.75 -0.62 2.75
C ASN A 261 -3.86 -2.14 2.53
N LEU A 262 -4.43 -2.58 1.40
CA LEU A 262 -4.53 -4.01 1.06
C LEU A 262 -3.16 -4.63 0.75
N LEU A 263 -2.27 -3.89 0.09
CA LEU A 263 -0.91 -4.34 -0.18
C LEU A 263 -0.07 -4.43 1.11
N GLN A 264 -0.26 -3.52 2.06
CA GLN A 264 0.37 -3.63 3.39
C GLN A 264 -0.08 -4.89 4.12
N GLN A 265 -1.36 -5.26 4.06
CA GLN A 265 -1.88 -6.53 4.60
C GLN A 265 -1.26 -7.76 3.92
N LEU A 266 -0.85 -7.64 2.67
CA LEU A 266 -0.12 -8.67 1.93
C LEU A 266 1.39 -8.69 2.21
N GLY A 267 1.87 -7.82 3.12
CA GLY A 267 3.27 -7.72 3.52
C GLY A 267 4.14 -6.92 2.57
N PHE A 268 3.57 -6.06 1.73
CA PHE A 268 4.35 -5.13 0.91
C PHE A 268 4.82 -3.92 1.71
N ARG A 269 6.04 -3.48 1.47
CA ARG A 269 6.55 -2.15 1.84
C ARG A 269 6.02 -1.17 0.81
N VAL A 270 4.99 -0.42 1.19
CA VAL A 270 4.26 0.47 0.28
C VAL A 270 4.79 1.89 0.39
N VAL A 271 5.03 2.54 -0.74
CA VAL A 271 5.19 3.98 -0.88
C VAL A 271 4.07 4.46 -1.79
N SER A 272 3.22 5.34 -1.28
CA SER A 272 2.06 5.90 -1.97
C SER A 272 2.22 7.41 -2.13
N LEU A 273 2.08 7.93 -3.36
CA LEU A 273 2.36 9.31 -3.71
C LEU A 273 1.20 9.90 -4.52
N LEU A 274 0.86 11.15 -4.25
CA LEU A 274 -0.16 11.89 -5.00
C LEU A 274 0.46 13.09 -5.73
N ASP A 275 -0.08 13.38 -6.92
CA ASP A 275 0.16 14.60 -7.68
C ASP A 275 1.64 14.89 -7.97
N LEU A 276 2.24 14.01 -8.73
CA LEU A 276 3.63 14.11 -9.11
C LEU A 276 3.81 14.77 -10.49
N THR A 277 4.74 15.70 -10.59
CA THR A 277 5.32 16.16 -11.85
C THR A 277 6.09 15.03 -12.54
N ARG A 278 6.36 15.17 -13.85
CA ARG A 278 7.14 14.15 -14.56
C ARG A 278 8.49 13.88 -13.88
N GLN A 279 9.18 14.93 -13.45
CA GLN A 279 10.49 14.78 -12.81
C GLN A 279 10.39 14.01 -11.48
N GLU A 280 9.37 14.30 -10.67
CA GLU A 280 9.11 13.60 -9.41
C GLU A 280 8.70 12.15 -9.65
N MET A 281 7.83 11.88 -10.65
CA MET A 281 7.48 10.51 -11.06
C MET A 281 8.72 9.70 -11.43
N MET A 282 9.58 10.25 -12.30
CA MET A 282 10.80 9.56 -12.70
C MET A 282 11.73 9.29 -11.53
N ALA A 283 11.91 10.27 -10.62
CA ALA A 283 12.74 10.08 -9.44
C ALA A 283 12.18 9.02 -8.47
N ALA A 284 10.86 8.97 -8.30
CA ALA A 284 10.20 7.96 -7.48
C ALA A 284 10.35 6.55 -8.10
N ILE A 285 10.15 6.43 -9.42
CA ILE A 285 10.31 5.18 -10.16
C ILE A 285 11.78 4.72 -10.09
N ASP A 286 12.77 5.59 -10.33
CA ASP A 286 14.18 5.25 -10.26
C ASP A 286 14.57 4.71 -8.88
N LYS A 287 14.07 5.34 -7.79
CA LYS A 287 14.27 4.83 -6.42
C LYS A 287 13.60 3.48 -6.19
N PHE A 288 12.38 3.30 -6.65
CA PHE A 288 11.67 2.03 -6.58
C PHE A 288 12.43 0.92 -7.31
N ILE A 289 12.91 1.18 -8.54
CA ILE A 289 13.70 0.23 -9.34
C ILE A 289 14.99 -0.17 -8.61
N GLN A 290 15.64 0.76 -7.89
CA GLN A 290 16.85 0.44 -7.10
C GLN A 290 16.58 -0.53 -5.94
N LEU A 291 15.35 -0.60 -5.44
CA LEU A 291 14.95 -1.54 -4.39
C LEU A 291 14.62 -2.94 -4.92
N LEU A 292 14.44 -3.08 -6.24
CA LEU A 292 14.15 -4.36 -6.87
C LEU A 292 15.44 -5.18 -7.03
N ASP A 293 15.36 -6.47 -6.72
CA ASP A 293 16.45 -7.42 -6.81
C ASP A 293 15.92 -8.84 -6.99
N LYS A 294 16.83 -9.78 -7.23
CA LYS A 294 16.50 -11.19 -7.40
C LYS A 294 15.73 -11.74 -6.19
N GLY A 295 14.57 -12.33 -6.44
CA GLY A 295 13.71 -12.89 -5.40
C GLY A 295 12.66 -11.93 -4.84
N VAL A 296 12.78 -10.62 -5.10
CA VAL A 296 11.81 -9.60 -4.66
C VAL A 296 10.53 -9.66 -5.49
N TYR A 297 9.38 -9.37 -4.87
CA TYR A 297 8.14 -9.04 -5.57
C TYR A 297 8.03 -7.52 -5.67
N GLY A 298 8.04 -7.00 -6.88
CA GLY A 298 7.85 -5.58 -7.17
C GLY A 298 6.47 -5.30 -7.75
N LEU A 299 5.74 -4.34 -7.18
CA LEU A 299 4.45 -3.90 -7.70
C LEU A 299 4.48 -2.40 -7.98
N PHE A 300 4.18 -2.03 -9.22
CA PHE A 300 3.98 -0.65 -9.64
C PHE A 300 2.52 -0.44 -10.00
N TYR A 301 1.88 0.55 -9.38
CA TYR A 301 0.50 0.95 -9.66
C TYR A 301 0.45 2.43 -10.02
N TYR A 302 -0.36 2.77 -11.02
CA TYR A 302 -0.64 4.15 -11.38
C TYR A 302 -2.13 4.34 -11.65
N ALA A 303 -2.71 5.39 -11.06
CA ALA A 303 -4.06 5.88 -11.36
C ALA A 303 -3.99 7.34 -11.81
N GLY A 304 -4.62 7.66 -12.95
CA GLY A 304 -4.56 8.99 -13.51
C GLY A 304 -4.80 9.01 -15.01
N HIS A 305 -4.57 10.17 -15.66
CA HIS A 305 -4.64 10.24 -17.12
C HIS A 305 -3.52 9.44 -17.78
N GLY A 306 -3.87 8.79 -18.89
CA GLY A 306 -2.95 8.07 -19.73
C GLY A 306 -3.42 8.08 -21.19
N TYR A 307 -2.50 7.86 -22.12
CA TYR A 307 -2.79 7.76 -23.55
C TYR A 307 -1.82 6.82 -24.23
N GLU A 308 -2.18 6.43 -25.43
CA GLU A 308 -1.33 5.62 -26.30
C GLU A 308 -0.84 6.44 -27.49
N HIS A 309 0.44 6.35 -27.78
CA HIS A 309 1.05 6.96 -28.96
C HIS A 309 2.09 6.02 -29.56
N ALA A 310 1.97 5.72 -30.85
CA ALA A 310 2.88 4.85 -31.59
C ALA A 310 3.12 3.47 -30.90
N GLY A 311 2.06 2.85 -30.36
CA GLY A 311 2.11 1.54 -29.67
C GLY A 311 2.80 1.58 -28.29
N ARG A 312 3.03 2.78 -27.73
CA ARG A 312 3.57 2.98 -26.39
C ARG A 312 2.55 3.66 -25.50
N ASN A 313 2.46 3.21 -24.25
CA ASN A 313 1.59 3.81 -23.27
C ASN A 313 2.34 4.87 -22.46
N TYR A 314 1.70 5.99 -22.21
CA TYR A 314 2.26 7.13 -21.48
C TYR A 314 1.38 7.50 -20.30
N LEU A 315 2.00 7.63 -19.13
CA LEU A 315 1.37 8.13 -17.91
C LEU A 315 1.54 9.64 -17.85
N VAL A 316 0.44 10.36 -17.67
CA VAL A 316 0.41 11.82 -17.72
C VAL A 316 0.77 12.39 -16.36
N ALA A 317 1.83 13.20 -16.30
CA ALA A 317 2.21 13.91 -15.09
C ALA A 317 1.32 15.14 -14.87
N VAL A 318 1.21 15.63 -13.62
CA VAL A 318 0.32 16.76 -13.30
C VAL A 318 0.72 18.07 -14.00
N ASP A 319 2.00 18.22 -14.36
CA ASP A 319 2.57 19.35 -15.09
C ASP A 319 2.61 19.15 -16.62
N ALA A 320 2.01 18.09 -17.15
CA ALA A 320 2.00 17.84 -18.58
C ALA A 320 1.15 18.89 -19.32
N PRO A 321 1.68 19.47 -20.43
CA PRO A 321 0.95 20.46 -21.21
C PRO A 321 -0.20 19.87 -22.02
N GLN A 322 -1.11 20.70 -22.48
CA GLN A 322 -2.10 20.35 -23.48
C GLN A 322 -1.74 21.03 -24.81
N PRO A 323 -1.62 20.29 -25.92
CA PRO A 323 -1.80 18.83 -26.09
C PRO A 323 -0.68 18.02 -25.43
N TYR A 324 -0.95 16.72 -25.19
CA TYR A 324 0.06 15.80 -24.62
C TYR A 324 1.33 15.78 -25.46
N GLN A 325 2.47 15.80 -24.79
CA GLN A 325 3.79 15.62 -25.40
C GLN A 325 4.52 14.47 -24.70
N THR A 326 5.03 13.52 -25.46
CA THR A 326 5.68 12.31 -24.92
C THR A 326 6.83 12.63 -23.96
N LYS A 327 7.60 13.69 -24.28
CA LYS A 327 8.71 14.18 -23.42
C LYS A 327 8.27 14.69 -22.03
N ASN A 328 6.98 15.03 -21.85
CA ASN A 328 6.42 15.50 -20.57
C ASN A 328 5.64 14.40 -19.83
N CYS A 329 5.65 13.16 -20.35
CA CYS A 329 4.94 12.00 -19.77
C CYS A 329 5.93 10.88 -19.47
N VAL A 330 5.50 9.86 -18.74
CA VAL A 330 6.32 8.70 -18.40
C VAL A 330 5.94 7.52 -19.28
N CYS A 331 6.89 7.02 -20.06
CA CYS A 331 6.69 5.86 -20.93
C CYS A 331 6.63 4.58 -20.09
N VAL A 332 5.50 3.85 -20.16
CA VAL A 332 5.27 2.61 -19.41
C VAL A 332 6.27 1.54 -19.81
N GLN A 333 6.58 1.41 -21.10
CA GLN A 333 7.52 0.38 -21.60
C GLN A 333 8.94 0.58 -21.04
N ARG A 334 9.34 1.84 -20.72
CA ARG A 334 10.61 2.09 -20.03
C ARG A 334 10.58 1.53 -18.60
N VAL A 335 9.53 1.80 -17.84
CA VAL A 335 9.36 1.27 -16.48
C VAL A 335 9.38 -0.27 -16.51
N MET A 336 8.67 -0.85 -17.46
CA MET A 336 8.62 -2.30 -17.68
C MET A 336 10.01 -2.90 -17.89
N ASN A 337 10.79 -2.33 -18.81
CA ASN A 337 12.12 -2.81 -19.13
C ASN A 337 13.05 -2.71 -17.91
N GLN A 338 13.03 -1.59 -17.20
CA GLN A 338 13.82 -1.39 -15.99
C GLN A 338 13.48 -2.39 -14.88
N MET A 339 12.18 -2.71 -14.66
CA MET A 339 11.78 -3.74 -13.70
C MET A 339 12.25 -5.14 -14.11
N GLN A 340 12.19 -5.47 -15.42
CA GLN A 340 12.65 -6.76 -15.94
C GLN A 340 14.17 -6.95 -15.81
N GLU A 341 14.96 -5.89 -15.97
CA GLU A 341 16.42 -5.93 -15.82
C GLU A 341 16.84 -6.30 -14.40
N ARG A 342 16.01 -6.03 -13.37
CA ARG A 342 16.27 -6.41 -11.98
C ARG A 342 16.09 -7.89 -11.66
N GLN A 343 15.60 -8.70 -12.60
CA GLN A 343 15.44 -10.16 -12.45
C GLN A 343 14.61 -10.55 -11.20
N THR A 344 13.60 -9.76 -10.89
CA THR A 344 12.69 -9.99 -9.76
C THR A 344 12.03 -11.36 -9.86
N ALA A 345 11.62 -11.93 -8.73
CA ALA A 345 10.84 -13.16 -8.72
C ALA A 345 9.43 -12.95 -9.28
N MET A 346 8.87 -11.75 -9.10
CA MET A 346 7.62 -11.32 -9.70
C MET A 346 7.60 -9.80 -9.85
N SER A 347 7.29 -9.31 -11.04
CA SER A 347 6.99 -7.90 -11.32
C SER A 347 5.52 -7.76 -11.71
N VAL A 348 4.80 -6.89 -11.03
CA VAL A 348 3.40 -6.60 -11.31
C VAL A 348 3.26 -5.12 -11.66
N ILE A 349 2.64 -4.80 -12.79
CA ILE A 349 2.36 -3.44 -13.22
C ILE A 349 0.86 -3.33 -13.45
N LEU A 350 0.21 -2.45 -12.71
CA LEU A 350 -1.22 -2.23 -12.75
C LEU A 350 -1.49 -0.77 -13.09
N LEU A 351 -2.27 -0.54 -14.14
CA LEU A 351 -2.51 0.79 -14.69
C LEU A 351 -4.02 1.06 -14.79
N ASP A 352 -4.52 1.94 -13.93
CA ASP A 352 -5.89 2.44 -13.99
C ASP A 352 -5.91 3.77 -14.74
N THR A 353 -5.88 3.67 -16.07
CA THR A 353 -5.78 4.82 -16.99
C THR A 353 -6.52 4.56 -18.29
N CYS A 354 -6.94 5.63 -18.95
CA CYS A 354 -7.36 5.58 -20.35
C CYS A 354 -6.19 5.21 -21.28
N ARG A 355 -6.49 4.57 -22.40
CA ARG A 355 -5.53 4.23 -23.46
C ARG A 355 -6.00 4.71 -24.84
N LYS A 356 -6.66 5.86 -24.90
CA LYS A 356 -7.09 6.43 -26.18
C LYS A 356 -5.92 6.81 -27.05
N TRP A 357 -6.05 6.58 -28.34
CA TRP A 357 -5.08 7.02 -29.32
C TRP A 357 -5.10 8.53 -29.43
N TYR A 358 -3.94 9.14 -29.26
CA TYR A 358 -3.83 10.59 -29.23
C TYR A 358 -3.88 11.24 -30.65
N ASN A 359 -3.68 10.50 -31.73
CA ASN A 359 -3.80 10.97 -33.11
C ASN A 359 -4.53 9.96 -33.96
N GLN A 360 -5.67 10.34 -34.53
CA GLN A 360 -6.48 9.50 -35.43
C GLN A 360 -5.78 9.08 -36.75
N GLY A 361 -4.53 9.53 -36.96
CA GLY A 361 -3.72 9.19 -38.14
C GLY A 361 -2.54 8.25 -37.86
N CYS A 362 -2.34 7.82 -36.61
CA CYS A 362 -1.27 6.86 -36.28
C CYS A 362 -1.71 5.44 -36.62
N ILE A 363 -1.04 4.83 -37.57
CA ILE A 363 -1.12 3.39 -37.80
C ILE A 363 -0.69 2.69 -36.54
N PRO A 364 -1.44 1.70 -36.02
CA PRO A 364 -1.02 0.93 -34.84
C PRO A 364 0.38 0.36 -35.10
N SER A 365 1.39 0.89 -34.42
CA SER A 365 2.71 0.30 -34.52
C SER A 365 2.67 -1.04 -33.81
N VAL A 366 3.26 -2.05 -34.40
CA VAL A 366 3.37 -3.39 -33.81
C VAL A 366 3.97 -3.24 -32.41
N ILE A 367 3.17 -3.51 -31.38
CA ILE A 367 3.63 -3.50 -29.99
C ILE A 367 4.79 -4.49 -29.90
N LYS A 368 5.98 -4.03 -29.50
CA LYS A 368 7.11 -4.93 -29.28
C LYS A 368 6.67 -5.98 -28.25
N PRO A 369 6.75 -7.28 -28.59
CA PRO A 369 6.32 -8.33 -27.68
C PRO A 369 7.13 -8.26 -26.37
N LEU A 370 6.49 -8.64 -25.25
CA LEU A 370 7.15 -8.76 -23.97
C LEU A 370 8.38 -9.68 -24.08
N ARG A 371 9.51 -9.26 -23.50
CA ARG A 371 10.69 -10.12 -23.46
C ARG A 371 10.36 -11.41 -22.70
N PRO A 372 10.69 -12.60 -23.23
CA PRO A 372 10.30 -13.88 -22.61
C PRO A 372 11.00 -14.18 -21.27
N ASN A 373 11.91 -13.32 -20.81
CA ASN A 373 12.82 -13.59 -19.71
C ASN A 373 12.32 -13.16 -18.33
N GLY A 374 11.10 -12.62 -18.20
CA GLY A 374 10.64 -12.07 -16.93
C GLY A 374 9.41 -12.78 -16.36
N ASN A 375 9.32 -12.87 -15.04
CA ASN A 375 8.11 -13.21 -14.29
C ASN A 375 7.28 -11.92 -14.12
N THR A 376 6.72 -11.40 -15.20
CA THR A 376 6.03 -10.11 -15.22
C THR A 376 4.56 -10.27 -15.56
N VAL A 377 3.72 -9.49 -14.90
CA VAL A 377 2.27 -9.39 -15.13
C VAL A 377 1.91 -7.93 -15.34
N TYR A 378 1.12 -7.67 -16.36
CA TYR A 378 0.52 -6.37 -16.65
C TYR A 378 -0.99 -6.48 -16.59
N GLY A 379 -1.61 -5.61 -15.82
CA GLY A 379 -3.05 -5.39 -15.79
C GLY A 379 -3.34 -3.95 -16.18
N TYR A 380 -4.00 -3.77 -17.31
CA TYR A 380 -4.52 -2.49 -17.76
C TYR A 380 -6.01 -2.43 -17.50
N ALA A 381 -6.47 -1.31 -16.94
CA ALA A 381 -7.91 -1.07 -16.76
C ALA A 381 -8.69 -1.10 -18.07
N THR A 382 -8.01 -0.82 -19.19
CA THR A 382 -8.62 -0.72 -20.51
C THR A 382 -7.83 -1.48 -21.56
N CYS A 383 -8.52 -1.96 -22.61
CA CYS A 383 -7.88 -2.36 -23.86
C CYS A 383 -7.43 -1.13 -24.68
N GLU A 384 -6.81 -1.36 -25.82
CA GLU A 384 -6.39 -0.29 -26.74
C GLU A 384 -7.59 0.54 -27.22
N ASP A 385 -7.39 1.85 -27.33
CA ASP A 385 -8.39 2.88 -27.73
C ASP A 385 -9.63 2.95 -26.82
N ALA A 386 -9.53 2.55 -25.55
CA ALA A 386 -10.64 2.57 -24.61
C ALA A 386 -10.42 3.57 -23.46
N GLU A 387 -11.52 3.93 -22.80
CA GLU A 387 -11.56 4.80 -21.61
C GLU A 387 -11.70 3.99 -20.34
N ALA A 388 -11.04 4.43 -19.27
CA ALA A 388 -11.29 4.00 -17.90
C ALA A 388 -12.37 4.89 -17.28
N TYR A 389 -13.22 4.29 -16.45
CA TYR A 389 -14.34 4.96 -15.83
C TYR A 389 -14.18 4.99 -14.31
N GLU A 390 -14.64 6.09 -13.71
CA GLU A 390 -14.77 6.28 -12.28
C GLU A 390 -16.23 6.07 -11.85
N VAL A 391 -16.42 5.53 -10.65
CA VAL A 391 -17.73 5.35 -10.02
C VAL A 391 -17.75 6.12 -8.71
N GLN A 392 -18.84 6.85 -8.49
CA GLN A 392 -19.14 7.47 -7.20
C GLN A 392 -20.11 6.59 -6.43
N ASP A 393 -19.71 6.18 -5.23
CA ASP A 393 -20.53 5.39 -4.31
C ASP A 393 -20.39 5.96 -2.89
N GLY A 394 -21.51 6.43 -2.30
CA GLY A 394 -21.54 6.93 -0.93
C GLY A 394 -20.54 8.05 -0.62
N GLY A 395 -20.28 8.96 -1.57
CA GLY A 395 -19.29 10.05 -1.40
C GLY A 395 -17.85 9.66 -1.76
N LYS A 396 -17.58 8.38 -2.02
CA LYS A 396 -16.29 7.88 -2.53
C LYS A 396 -16.30 7.82 -4.05
N SER A 397 -15.19 8.20 -4.67
CA SER A 397 -14.94 7.97 -6.09
C SER A 397 -13.83 6.94 -6.25
N THR A 398 -14.07 5.89 -7.02
CA THR A 398 -13.09 4.82 -7.29
C THR A 398 -13.09 4.48 -8.77
N GLY A 399 -11.91 4.11 -9.30
CA GLY A 399 -11.81 3.52 -10.63
C GLY A 399 -12.49 2.14 -10.67
N ILE A 400 -13.23 1.85 -11.72
CA ILE A 400 -13.92 0.55 -11.87
C ILE A 400 -12.93 -0.62 -11.80
N PHE A 401 -11.78 -0.49 -12.44
CA PHE A 401 -10.74 -1.53 -12.38
C PHE A 401 -10.25 -1.72 -10.94
N THR A 402 -9.92 -0.64 -10.25
CA THR A 402 -9.39 -0.70 -8.88
C THR A 402 -10.44 -1.17 -7.88
N LYS A 403 -11.71 -0.81 -8.04
CA LYS A 403 -12.84 -1.35 -7.26
C LYS A 403 -12.83 -2.88 -7.26
N TYR A 404 -12.74 -3.49 -8.43
CA TYR A 404 -12.72 -4.95 -8.54
C TYR A 404 -11.37 -5.57 -8.20
N LEU A 405 -10.26 -4.85 -8.42
CA LEU A 405 -8.95 -5.27 -7.94
C LEU A 405 -8.94 -5.40 -6.42
N ASN A 406 -9.43 -4.41 -5.68
CA ASN A 406 -9.54 -4.40 -4.22
C ASN A 406 -10.39 -5.57 -3.69
N LYS A 407 -11.46 -5.93 -4.41
CA LYS A 407 -12.33 -7.08 -4.09
C LYS A 407 -11.58 -8.42 -4.15
N HIS A 408 -10.62 -8.57 -5.05
CA HIS A 408 -9.99 -9.86 -5.34
C HIS A 408 -8.53 -9.99 -4.89
N ILE A 409 -7.82 -8.89 -4.64
CA ILE A 409 -6.36 -8.89 -4.42
C ILE A 409 -5.92 -9.70 -3.19
N LEU A 410 -6.76 -9.82 -2.17
CA LEU A 410 -6.47 -10.61 -0.96
C LEU A 410 -6.76 -12.11 -1.12
N GLN A 411 -7.14 -12.58 -2.29
CA GLN A 411 -7.41 -14.00 -2.50
C GLN A 411 -6.11 -14.80 -2.57
N GLU A 412 -6.13 -16.02 -2.03
CA GLU A 412 -5.02 -16.97 -2.12
C GLU A 412 -5.06 -17.66 -3.49
N ALA A 413 -4.70 -16.90 -4.51
CA ALA A 413 -4.73 -17.34 -5.89
C ALA A 413 -3.49 -16.82 -6.63
N LYS A 414 -3.17 -17.46 -7.74
CA LYS A 414 -2.16 -16.98 -8.68
C LYS A 414 -2.51 -15.57 -9.14
N VAL A 415 -1.52 -14.67 -9.20
CA VAL A 415 -1.75 -13.25 -9.56
C VAL A 415 -2.51 -13.08 -10.87
N THR A 416 -2.24 -13.93 -11.88
CA THR A 416 -2.98 -13.90 -13.15
C THR A 416 -4.45 -14.26 -12.98
N HIS A 417 -4.78 -15.23 -12.12
CA HIS A 417 -6.17 -15.61 -11.84
C HIS A 417 -6.91 -14.51 -11.05
N VAL A 418 -6.21 -13.78 -10.19
CA VAL A 418 -6.78 -12.59 -9.52
C VAL A 418 -7.22 -11.58 -10.58
N LEU A 419 -6.33 -11.25 -11.54
CA LEU A 419 -6.64 -10.30 -12.61
C LEU A 419 -7.71 -10.81 -13.58
N GLU A 420 -7.75 -12.11 -13.89
CA GLU A 420 -8.81 -12.73 -14.69
C GLU A 420 -10.19 -12.49 -14.03
N ARG A 421 -10.31 -12.68 -12.70
CA ARG A 421 -11.54 -12.39 -11.96
C ARG A 421 -11.91 -10.91 -11.97
N VAL A 422 -10.89 -10.03 -11.87
CA VAL A 422 -11.11 -8.59 -12.04
C VAL A 422 -11.70 -8.29 -13.42
N SER A 423 -11.11 -8.87 -14.47
CA SER A 423 -11.59 -8.72 -15.85
C SER A 423 -13.02 -9.23 -16.04
N GLU A 424 -13.35 -10.38 -15.43
CA GLU A 424 -14.71 -10.92 -15.48
C GLU A 424 -15.73 -10.00 -14.79
N ASP A 425 -15.39 -9.47 -13.61
CA ASP A 425 -16.29 -8.60 -12.86
C ASP A 425 -16.47 -7.25 -13.54
N VAL A 426 -15.39 -6.64 -14.08
CA VAL A 426 -15.49 -5.42 -14.91
C VAL A 426 -16.38 -5.65 -16.13
N GLY A 427 -16.20 -6.78 -16.82
CA GLY A 427 -17.02 -7.12 -17.98
C GLY A 427 -18.51 -7.31 -17.68
N LYS A 428 -18.86 -7.64 -16.44
CA LYS A 428 -20.25 -7.83 -15.95
C LYS A 428 -20.85 -6.56 -15.34
N ASP A 429 -20.03 -5.54 -15.04
CA ASP A 429 -20.52 -4.30 -14.42
C ASP A 429 -21.40 -3.54 -15.41
N PRO A 430 -22.69 -3.28 -15.07
CA PRO A 430 -23.64 -2.66 -16.00
C PRO A 430 -23.27 -1.24 -16.41
N LEU A 431 -22.42 -0.53 -15.65
CA LEU A 431 -21.99 0.84 -15.96
C LEU A 431 -20.99 0.87 -17.13
N VAL A 432 -20.19 -0.17 -17.29
CA VAL A 432 -19.06 -0.20 -18.23
C VAL A 432 -19.11 -1.36 -19.21
N THR A 433 -20.12 -2.23 -19.14
CA THR A 433 -20.31 -3.32 -20.10
C THR A 433 -20.30 -2.78 -21.54
N GLY A 434 -19.41 -3.32 -22.38
CA GLY A 434 -19.23 -2.89 -23.76
C GLY A 434 -18.45 -1.58 -23.95
N LYS A 435 -17.97 -0.95 -22.87
CA LYS A 435 -17.20 0.30 -22.90
C LYS A 435 -15.79 0.15 -22.36
N GLN A 436 -15.62 -0.65 -21.30
CA GLN A 436 -14.32 -0.91 -20.67
C GLN A 436 -14.04 -2.41 -20.64
N ALA A 437 -12.85 -2.82 -21.04
CA ALA A 437 -12.40 -4.20 -20.98
C ALA A 437 -10.97 -4.24 -20.47
N VAL A 438 -10.73 -5.04 -19.44
CA VAL A 438 -9.42 -5.21 -18.84
C VAL A 438 -8.50 -6.00 -19.75
N GLU A 439 -7.30 -5.53 -19.99
CA GLU A 439 -6.28 -6.26 -20.73
C GLU A 439 -5.22 -6.82 -19.77
N ILE A 440 -4.92 -8.12 -19.90
CA ILE A 440 -3.92 -8.81 -19.08
C ILE A 440 -2.85 -9.39 -19.98
N LYS A 441 -1.59 -9.02 -19.73
CA LYS A 441 -0.41 -9.60 -20.41
C LYS A 441 0.55 -10.15 -19.38
N HIS A 442 1.14 -11.31 -19.58
CA HIS A 442 2.10 -11.87 -18.63
C HIS A 442 3.16 -12.79 -19.26
N THR A 443 4.29 -12.89 -18.59
CA THR A 443 5.36 -13.82 -18.88
C THR A 443 5.67 -14.75 -17.69
N MET A 444 4.67 -14.97 -16.83
CA MET A 444 4.83 -15.78 -15.61
C MET A 444 5.15 -17.23 -15.94
N LYS A 445 6.25 -17.72 -15.39
CA LYS A 445 6.70 -19.12 -15.49
C LYS A 445 6.24 -19.97 -14.31
N GLU A 446 5.97 -19.34 -13.16
CA GLU A 446 5.61 -19.98 -11.90
C GLU A 446 4.26 -19.46 -11.40
N PRO A 447 3.47 -20.27 -10.69
CA PRO A 447 2.14 -19.88 -10.18
C PRO A 447 2.25 -19.01 -8.93
N ARG A 448 2.92 -17.86 -9.00
CA ARG A 448 3.14 -16.96 -7.87
C ARG A 448 1.88 -16.19 -7.49
N SER A 449 1.71 -16.02 -6.18
CA SER A 449 0.61 -15.28 -5.55
C SER A 449 1.15 -14.05 -4.82
N LEU A 450 0.34 -12.99 -4.77
CA LEU A 450 0.64 -11.84 -3.92
C LEU A 450 0.68 -12.20 -2.42
N LYS A 451 0.05 -13.33 -2.04
CA LYS A 451 0.06 -13.90 -0.69
C LYS A 451 1.28 -14.77 -0.36
N ASP A 452 2.15 -15.06 -1.32
CA ASP A 452 3.35 -15.83 -1.04
C ASP A 452 4.11 -15.23 0.14
N LYS A 453 4.64 -16.10 1.02
CA LYS A 453 5.34 -15.66 2.24
C LYS A 453 6.66 -15.00 1.91
N VAL A 454 7.07 -14.04 2.72
CA VAL A 454 8.42 -13.46 2.66
C VAL A 454 9.38 -14.38 3.42
N ARG A 455 10.47 -14.77 2.76
CA ARG A 455 11.58 -15.54 3.35
C ARG A 455 12.89 -14.81 3.08
N THR A 456 13.44 -14.24 4.12
CA THR A 456 14.60 -13.32 4.06
C THR A 456 15.96 -14.03 4.12
N ALA A 457 16.01 -15.36 4.12
CA ALA A 457 17.22 -16.14 4.31
C ALA A 457 18.36 -15.70 3.36
N GLY A 458 19.42 -15.13 3.91
CA GLY A 458 20.66 -14.79 3.20
C GLY A 458 20.75 -13.38 2.59
N HIS A 459 19.71 -12.56 2.63
CA HIS A 459 19.66 -11.23 2.00
C HIS A 459 19.56 -10.07 3.02
N THR A 460 20.32 -10.13 4.10
CA THR A 460 20.21 -9.19 5.23
C THR A 460 20.58 -7.76 4.88
N ARG A 461 21.56 -7.53 4.02
CA ARG A 461 22.02 -6.19 3.61
C ARG A 461 20.98 -5.49 2.74
N GLU A 462 20.49 -6.18 1.73
CA GLU A 462 19.50 -5.68 0.78
C GLU A 462 18.15 -5.43 1.48
N LEU A 463 17.77 -6.32 2.40
CA LEU A 463 16.58 -6.16 3.24
C LEU A 463 16.71 -4.92 4.12
N HIS A 464 17.88 -4.71 4.76
CA HIS A 464 18.13 -3.52 5.57
C HIS A 464 18.06 -2.24 4.75
N LEU A 465 18.62 -2.22 3.54
CA LEU A 465 18.53 -1.08 2.64
C LEU A 465 17.06 -0.74 2.31
N ARG A 466 16.26 -1.75 1.95
CA ARG A 466 14.83 -1.58 1.67
C ARG A 466 14.07 -1.07 2.91
N ASP A 467 14.40 -1.59 4.08
CA ASP A 467 13.80 -1.15 5.35
C ASP A 467 14.11 0.33 5.64
N VAL A 468 15.36 0.73 5.49
CA VAL A 468 15.78 2.14 5.69
C VAL A 468 15.08 3.05 4.70
N CYS A 469 15.05 2.71 3.41
CA CYS A 469 14.38 3.52 2.38
C CYS A 469 12.87 3.62 2.64
N TRP A 470 12.23 2.51 3.04
CA TRP A 470 10.80 2.50 3.35
C TRP A 470 10.48 3.36 4.57
N ARG A 471 11.27 3.25 5.65
CA ARG A 471 11.11 4.09 6.85
C ARG A 471 11.28 5.56 6.53
N GLN A 472 12.30 5.94 5.77
CA GLN A 472 12.48 7.31 5.34
C GLN A 472 11.25 7.90 4.65
N ALA A 473 10.50 7.08 3.91
CA ALA A 473 9.31 7.52 3.20
C ALA A 473 8.02 7.49 4.05
N ASN A 474 8.02 6.82 5.22
CA ASN A 474 6.80 6.54 5.97
C ASN A 474 6.89 6.81 7.49
N ASP A 475 8.09 7.04 8.06
CA ASP A 475 8.22 7.34 9.49
C ASP A 475 7.59 8.68 9.84
N LEU A 476 6.72 8.64 10.85
CA LEU A 476 6.02 9.82 11.35
C LEU A 476 6.89 10.64 12.30
N PRO A 477 6.73 11.97 12.35
CA PRO A 477 7.30 12.78 13.40
C PRO A 477 6.83 12.32 14.77
N ARG A 478 7.68 12.52 15.78
CA ARG A 478 7.32 12.19 17.17
C ARG A 478 6.24 13.14 17.68
N LYS A 479 5.28 12.60 18.43
CA LYS A 479 4.32 13.41 19.19
C LYS A 479 5.03 14.43 20.07
N LYS A 480 4.45 15.64 20.20
CA LYS A 480 4.94 16.73 21.02
C LYS A 480 3.87 17.17 22.00
N GLN A 481 4.25 17.38 23.24
CA GLN A 481 3.40 18.01 24.25
C GLN A 481 3.91 19.44 24.49
N LEU A 482 3.02 20.40 24.35
CA LEU A 482 3.25 21.82 24.54
C LEU A 482 2.53 22.25 25.82
N THR A 483 3.20 23.01 26.68
CA THR A 483 2.60 23.64 27.85
C THR A 483 2.69 25.14 27.66
N PHE A 484 1.54 25.79 27.57
CA PHE A 484 1.42 27.24 27.42
C PHE A 484 1.57 27.96 28.76
N LEU A 485 1.86 29.25 28.73
CA LEU A 485 2.08 30.05 29.96
C LEU A 485 0.85 30.07 30.86
N CYS A 486 -0.35 30.02 30.29
CA CYS A 486 -1.61 29.90 31.02
C CYS A 486 -1.82 28.52 31.66
N GLY A 487 -0.90 27.56 31.47
CA GLY A 487 -0.98 26.20 31.99
C GLY A 487 -1.77 25.20 31.15
N VAL A 488 -2.38 25.62 30.06
CA VAL A 488 -3.06 24.73 29.10
C VAL A 488 -2.03 23.82 28.43
N LYS A 489 -2.33 22.53 28.34
CA LYS A 489 -1.49 21.54 27.64
C LYS A 489 -2.12 21.09 26.35
N VAL A 490 -1.37 21.19 25.25
CA VAL A 490 -1.77 20.76 23.92
C VAL A 490 -0.84 19.62 23.44
N GLU A 491 -1.41 18.55 22.95
CA GLU A 491 -0.67 17.47 22.29
C GLU A 491 -0.75 17.65 20.79
N VAL A 492 0.41 17.66 20.12
CA VAL A 492 0.52 17.63 18.66
C VAL A 492 0.91 16.22 18.24
N SER A 493 0.09 15.58 17.44
CA SER A 493 0.27 14.22 16.90
C SER A 493 0.16 14.18 15.38
N PHE A 494 0.52 13.07 14.75
CA PHE A 494 0.66 12.98 13.31
C PHE A 494 0.11 11.67 12.76
N SER A 495 -0.44 11.72 11.54
CA SER A 495 -0.80 10.57 10.73
C SER A 495 -0.37 10.81 9.28
N ALA A 496 0.02 9.75 8.57
CA ALA A 496 0.28 9.82 7.13
C ALA A 496 -0.93 9.27 6.39
N LEU A 497 -1.52 10.06 5.51
CA LEU A 497 -2.52 9.58 4.55
C LEU A 497 -1.83 8.92 3.35
N PHE A 498 -0.76 9.55 2.90
CA PHE A 498 0.12 9.05 1.84
C PHE A 498 1.57 9.35 2.22
N SER A 499 2.52 8.74 1.56
CA SER A 499 3.94 9.00 1.83
C SER A 499 4.36 10.47 1.54
N ASN A 500 3.54 11.25 0.84
CA ASN A 500 3.75 12.68 0.61
C ASN A 500 2.62 13.58 1.16
N VAL A 501 1.75 13.03 2.02
CA VAL A 501 0.67 13.80 2.68
C VAL A 501 0.65 13.44 4.16
N LEU A 502 1.00 14.41 5.01
CA LEU A 502 1.00 14.31 6.46
C LEU A 502 -0.17 15.13 7.03
N VAL A 503 -0.83 14.58 8.03
CA VAL A 503 -1.84 15.30 8.82
C VAL A 503 -1.29 15.50 10.21
N ALA A 504 -1.32 16.76 10.67
CA ALA A 504 -0.99 17.14 12.04
C ALA A 504 -2.29 17.44 12.79
N PHE A 505 -2.40 16.91 13.99
CA PHE A 505 -3.53 17.09 14.90
C PHE A 505 -3.07 17.84 16.13
N ALA A 506 -3.84 18.81 16.58
CA ALA A 506 -3.68 19.43 17.88
C ALA A 506 -4.88 19.09 18.76
N THR A 507 -4.60 18.62 19.98
CA THR A 507 -5.64 18.24 20.95
C THR A 507 -5.32 18.86 22.30
N ILE A 508 -6.27 19.60 22.87
CA ILE A 508 -6.19 20.17 24.21
C ILE A 508 -6.39 19.05 25.21
N LYS A 509 -5.38 18.79 26.04
CA LYS A 509 -5.40 17.69 27.04
C LYS A 509 -5.84 18.15 28.42
N THR A 510 -5.43 19.34 28.83
CA THR A 510 -5.77 19.90 30.13
C THR A 510 -5.96 21.41 30.04
N THR A 511 -7.01 21.88 30.68
CA THR A 511 -7.34 23.31 30.82
C THR A 511 -7.38 23.64 32.31
N PRO A 512 -6.56 24.59 32.80
CA PRO A 512 -6.65 25.07 34.18
C PRO A 512 -7.97 25.78 34.45
N ASP A 513 -8.40 25.81 35.72
CA ASP A 513 -9.67 26.41 36.12
C ASP A 513 -9.79 27.91 35.83
N GLN A 514 -8.68 28.60 35.64
CA GLN A 514 -8.60 30.03 35.31
C GLN A 514 -8.84 30.34 33.82
N THR A 515 -8.91 29.31 32.96
CA THR A 515 -9.12 29.47 31.51
C THR A 515 -10.44 28.90 31.04
N GLN A 516 -11.06 29.56 30.07
CA GLN A 516 -12.31 29.12 29.40
C GLN A 516 -12.21 29.38 27.89
N ASP A 517 -13.11 28.79 27.13
CA ASP A 517 -13.21 28.95 25.67
C ASP A 517 -11.87 28.70 24.93
N CYS A 518 -11.15 27.67 25.39
CA CYS A 518 -9.86 27.31 24.78
C CYS A 518 -10.05 26.73 23.39
N THR A 519 -9.40 27.32 22.39
CA THR A 519 -9.32 26.81 21.02
C THR A 519 -7.88 26.83 20.55
N VAL A 520 -7.53 25.88 19.70
CA VAL A 520 -6.17 25.76 19.13
C VAL A 520 -6.24 25.84 17.61
N THR A 521 -5.25 26.51 17.00
CA THR A 521 -5.09 26.52 15.54
C THR A 521 -3.68 26.14 15.17
N LEU A 522 -3.54 25.50 14.00
CA LEU A 522 -2.27 25.05 13.44
C LEU A 522 -1.96 25.79 12.13
N SER A 523 -0.72 26.16 11.95
CA SER A 523 -0.19 26.63 10.66
C SER A 523 1.22 26.10 10.45
N SER A 524 1.72 26.09 9.21
CA SER A 524 3.06 25.59 8.88
C SER A 524 3.93 26.64 8.19
N SER A 525 5.24 26.53 8.41
CA SER A 525 6.26 27.25 7.67
C SER A 525 7.30 26.22 7.15
N PRO A 526 7.54 26.16 5.82
CA PRO A 526 6.82 26.89 4.77
C PRO A 526 5.33 26.52 4.72
N ALA A 527 4.50 27.44 4.18
CA ALA A 527 3.09 27.13 3.92
C ALA A 527 3.02 26.03 2.85
N MET A 528 2.33 24.94 3.16
CA MET A 528 2.15 23.82 2.25
C MET A 528 0.75 23.92 1.64
N GLU A 529 0.68 23.84 0.31
CA GLU A 529 -0.60 23.91 -0.40
C GLU A 529 -1.44 22.67 -0.09
N ASP A 530 -2.71 22.90 0.24
CA ASP A 530 -3.69 21.82 0.40
C ASP A 530 -4.25 21.43 -0.98
N ILE A 531 -3.88 20.26 -1.46
CA ILE A 531 -4.28 19.72 -2.77
C ILE A 531 -5.80 19.48 -2.83
N VAL A 532 -6.43 19.21 -1.69
CA VAL A 532 -7.84 18.80 -1.63
C VAL A 532 -8.79 19.99 -1.48
N SER A 533 -8.34 21.11 -0.90
CA SER A 533 -9.16 22.32 -0.73
C SER A 533 -9.56 22.97 -2.06
N SER A 534 -8.75 22.78 -3.12
CA SER A 534 -9.07 23.31 -4.46
C SER A 534 -10.30 22.68 -5.12
N THR A 535 -10.72 21.49 -4.67
CA THR A 535 -11.89 20.77 -5.21
C THR A 535 -13.19 21.02 -4.47
N GLY A 536 -13.20 21.84 -3.39
CA GLY A 536 -14.38 22.20 -2.62
C GLY A 536 -15.02 21.07 -1.80
N ARG A 537 -14.32 19.95 -1.58
CA ARG A 537 -14.82 18.75 -0.85
C ARG A 537 -13.87 18.27 0.26
N SER A 538 -13.11 19.17 0.88
CA SER A 538 -12.06 18.83 1.85
C SER A 538 -12.58 18.07 3.08
N GLU A 539 -13.72 18.48 3.64
CA GLU A 539 -14.23 17.93 4.92
C GLU A 539 -14.76 16.49 4.78
N ASP A 540 -15.45 16.19 3.67
CA ASP A 540 -16.00 14.84 3.43
C ASP A 540 -14.89 13.81 3.17
N MET A 541 -13.81 14.21 2.51
CA MET A 541 -12.68 13.31 2.19
C MET A 541 -11.85 12.98 3.43
N ASP A 542 -11.70 13.93 4.37
CA ASP A 542 -10.96 13.70 5.62
C ASP A 542 -11.64 12.69 6.52
N SER A 543 -12.97 12.73 6.62
CA SER A 543 -13.75 11.76 7.38
C SER A 543 -13.63 10.34 6.83
N LEU A 544 -13.43 10.20 5.49
CA LEU A 544 -13.27 8.91 4.83
C LEU A 544 -11.86 8.31 4.98
N LEU A 545 -10.83 9.16 5.06
CA LEU A 545 -9.43 8.74 5.07
C LEU A 545 -8.84 8.64 6.50
N LEU A 546 -9.40 9.39 7.46
CA LEU A 546 -8.96 9.38 8.86
C LEU A 546 -9.89 8.47 9.68
N ASN A 547 -9.31 7.62 10.51
CA ASN A 547 -10.09 6.83 11.46
C ASN A 547 -10.84 7.75 12.42
N GLU A 548 -12.15 7.59 12.57
CA GLU A 548 -13.08 8.38 13.41
C GLU A 548 -12.74 8.39 14.92
N THR A 549 -11.70 7.66 15.35
CA THR A 549 -11.32 7.56 16.78
C THR A 549 -10.59 8.80 17.31
N LEU A 550 -10.11 9.68 16.44
CA LEU A 550 -9.43 10.92 16.81
C LEU A 550 -10.44 12.07 16.70
N ASN A 551 -10.77 12.70 17.82
CA ASN A 551 -11.55 13.95 17.84
C ASN A 551 -10.59 15.11 18.20
N PRO A 552 -9.75 15.58 17.26
CA PRO A 552 -8.82 16.68 17.50
C PRO A 552 -9.56 18.02 17.52
N ASP A 553 -9.02 18.97 18.31
CA ASP A 553 -9.54 20.34 18.32
C ASP A 553 -9.14 21.13 17.05
N CYS A 554 -8.03 20.73 16.39
CA CYS A 554 -7.59 21.30 15.13
C CYS A 554 -6.81 20.29 14.29
N THR A 555 -7.00 20.36 12.99
CA THR A 555 -6.32 19.51 12.00
C THR A 555 -5.65 20.38 10.94
N LEU A 556 -4.41 20.06 10.58
CA LEU A 556 -3.67 20.70 9.49
C LEU A 556 -3.12 19.63 8.55
N ARG A 557 -3.46 19.72 7.27
CA ARG A 557 -2.93 18.85 6.22
C ARG A 557 -1.73 19.50 5.54
N LEU A 558 -0.65 18.72 5.41
CA LEU A 558 0.59 19.11 4.74
C LEU A 558 0.78 18.23 3.50
N CYS A 559 0.55 18.81 2.34
CA CYS A 559 0.61 18.12 1.05
C CYS A 559 1.89 18.42 0.28
N SER A 560 2.15 17.66 -0.79
CA SER A 560 3.31 17.86 -1.69
C SER A 560 4.67 17.83 -0.96
N LEU A 561 4.82 16.99 0.05
CA LEU A 561 6.05 16.91 0.85
C LEU A 561 7.29 16.57 0.04
N GLN A 562 7.17 15.97 -1.15
CA GLN A 562 8.27 15.72 -2.08
C GLN A 562 8.94 17.00 -2.58
N LYS A 563 8.24 18.14 -2.54
CA LYS A 563 8.76 19.45 -2.97
C LYS A 563 9.52 20.20 -1.87
N LEU A 564 9.47 19.68 -0.64
CA LEU A 564 10.00 20.36 0.54
C LEU A 564 11.53 20.38 0.55
N LYS A 565 12.12 21.58 0.57
CA LYS A 565 13.58 21.80 0.62
C LYS A 565 14.11 22.05 2.02
N GLU A 566 13.28 22.58 2.91
CA GLU A 566 13.61 22.98 4.28
C GLU A 566 12.83 22.13 5.30
N SER A 567 13.15 22.25 6.59
CA SER A 567 12.37 21.66 7.67
C SER A 567 11.00 22.34 7.77
N VAL A 568 9.99 21.59 8.15
CA VAL A 568 8.67 22.14 8.48
C VAL A 568 8.64 22.53 9.95
N VAL A 569 8.26 23.76 10.20
CA VAL A 569 7.97 24.28 11.54
C VAL A 569 6.47 24.50 11.64
N LEU A 570 5.84 23.84 12.59
CA LEU A 570 4.44 24.07 12.94
C LEU A 570 4.34 25.18 13.94
N LYS A 571 3.45 26.13 13.70
CA LYS A 571 3.04 27.17 14.65
C LYS A 571 1.71 26.74 15.25
N VAL A 572 1.66 26.65 16.57
CA VAL A 572 0.47 26.29 17.36
C VAL A 572 0.02 27.52 18.10
N ASP A 573 -1.11 28.07 17.73
CA ASP A 573 -1.71 29.25 18.36
C ASP A 573 -2.87 28.79 19.27
N LEU A 574 -2.74 29.07 20.57
CA LEU A 574 -3.78 28.81 21.57
C LEU A 574 -4.54 30.11 21.84
N HIS A 575 -5.83 30.09 21.70
CA HIS A 575 -6.74 31.16 22.04
C HIS A 575 -7.54 30.75 23.28
N TYR A 576 -7.62 31.61 24.28
CA TYR A 576 -8.39 31.34 25.50
C TYR A 576 -8.90 32.65 26.12
N THR A 577 -9.92 32.53 26.95
CA THR A 577 -10.47 33.64 27.75
C THR A 577 -10.07 33.42 29.21
N HIS A 578 -9.48 34.43 29.85
CA HIS A 578 -9.17 34.38 31.30
C HIS A 578 -10.44 34.68 32.10
N LYS A 579 -10.83 33.78 33.01
CA LYS A 579 -12.11 33.83 33.73
C LYS A 579 -12.28 35.09 34.56
N ASP A 580 -11.25 35.54 35.26
CA ASP A 580 -11.32 36.67 36.18
C ASP A 580 -11.43 38.03 35.45
N SER A 581 -10.74 38.16 34.31
CA SER A 581 -10.70 39.42 33.53
C SER A 581 -11.66 39.43 32.35
N ASN A 582 -12.20 38.26 31.95
CA ASN A 582 -12.97 38.03 30.73
C ASN A 582 -12.28 38.56 29.45
N LEU A 583 -10.94 38.64 29.48
CA LEU A 583 -10.13 39.08 28.34
C LEU A 583 -9.70 37.86 27.53
N ARG A 584 -9.75 38.02 26.20
CA ARG A 584 -9.26 37.01 25.26
C ARG A 584 -7.76 37.16 25.04
N HIS A 585 -7.04 36.05 25.17
CA HIS A 585 -5.59 35.97 25.00
C HIS A 585 -5.24 35.00 23.88
N THR A 586 -4.07 35.22 23.29
CA THR A 586 -3.49 34.30 22.31
C THR A 586 -2.02 34.07 22.65
N GLU A 587 -1.65 32.82 22.79
CA GLU A 587 -0.26 32.39 22.97
C GLU A 587 0.16 31.51 21.80
N SER A 588 1.42 31.64 21.36
CA SER A 588 1.95 30.90 20.23
C SER A 588 3.18 30.10 20.62
N GLN A 589 3.29 28.87 20.14
CA GLN A 589 4.49 28.05 20.24
C GLN A 589 4.86 27.46 18.88
N GLN A 590 6.14 27.19 18.66
CA GLN A 590 6.64 26.60 17.42
C GLN A 590 7.22 25.22 17.68
N VAL A 591 6.97 24.30 16.74
CA VAL A 591 7.43 22.92 16.78
C VAL A 591 8.11 22.58 15.46
N ASP A 592 9.42 22.39 15.49
CA ASP A 592 10.14 21.85 14.32
C ASP A 592 9.90 20.34 14.24
N ILE A 593 9.34 19.89 13.11
CA ILE A 593 9.09 18.47 12.80
C ILE A 593 10.06 17.89 11.76
N GLY A 594 11.05 18.70 11.32
CA GLY A 594 12.06 18.27 10.35
C GLY A 594 11.51 18.11 8.94
N LYS A 595 12.03 17.12 8.23
CA LYS A 595 11.57 16.73 6.87
C LYS A 595 10.82 15.40 6.96
N PRO A 596 9.50 15.42 7.18
CA PRO A 596 8.73 14.20 7.38
C PRO A 596 8.54 13.43 6.08
N LEU A 597 8.34 12.11 6.19
CA LEU A 597 7.98 11.22 5.11
C LEU A 597 8.95 11.36 3.91
N VAL A 598 8.42 11.38 2.67
CA VAL A 598 9.24 11.49 1.44
C VAL A 598 10.01 12.81 1.30
N ALA A 599 9.75 13.81 2.13
CA ALA A 599 10.57 15.05 2.16
C ALA A 599 12.04 14.73 2.42
N SER A 600 12.33 13.70 3.22
CA SER A 600 13.69 13.21 3.48
C SER A 600 14.31 12.48 2.29
N CYS A 601 13.52 12.01 1.32
CA CYS A 601 13.95 11.16 0.20
C CYS A 601 14.53 11.95 -0.98
N LYS A 602 14.41 13.29 -1.02
CA LYS A 602 14.91 14.17 -2.09
C LYS A 602 14.47 13.70 -3.49
N LEU A 603 13.16 13.68 -3.75
CA LEU A 603 12.60 13.29 -5.06
C LEU A 603 12.79 14.39 -6.13
N TYR A 604 13.21 15.61 -5.75
CA TYR A 604 13.60 16.64 -6.68
C TYR A 604 15.06 16.45 -7.11
N ARG A 605 15.35 16.51 -8.40
CA ARG A 605 16.73 16.62 -8.92
C ARG A 605 17.11 18.11 -8.91
N GLU A 606 18.18 18.47 -8.19
CA GLU A 606 18.87 19.73 -8.45
C GLU A 606 19.51 19.65 -9.83
N ASN A 607 19.14 20.55 -10.74
CA ASN A 607 19.86 20.71 -12.00
C ASN A 607 21.28 21.19 -11.68
N HIS A 608 22.21 20.27 -11.46
CA HIS A 608 23.62 20.58 -11.51
C HIS A 608 23.95 20.89 -12.98
N THR A 609 23.95 22.20 -13.33
CA THR A 609 24.77 22.67 -14.44
C THR A 609 26.18 22.17 -14.16
N ARG A 610 26.64 21.24 -14.98
CA ARG A 610 28.03 20.79 -15.01
C ARG A 610 28.90 22.01 -15.41
N ASP A 611 29.32 22.83 -14.45
CA ASP A 611 30.53 23.61 -14.58
C ASP A 611 31.68 22.63 -14.69
N LYS A 612 32.22 22.55 -15.91
CA LYS A 612 33.50 21.87 -16.18
C LYS A 612 34.59 22.62 -15.41
N LYS A 613 34.81 22.30 -14.14
CA LYS A 613 36.05 22.56 -13.43
C LYS A 613 37.03 21.46 -13.79
N THR A 614 37.94 21.76 -14.70
CA THR A 614 39.19 21.07 -14.91
C THR A 614 39.94 20.94 -13.57
N ASN A 615 39.98 19.76 -12.99
CA ASN A 615 40.87 19.45 -11.89
C ASN A 615 42.26 19.16 -12.45
N GLY A 616 43.18 20.14 -12.27
CA GLY A 616 44.61 19.91 -12.36
C GLY A 616 45.07 19.07 -11.16
N ALA A 617 45.61 17.93 -11.44
CA ALA A 617 46.28 17.07 -10.47
C ALA A 617 47.60 17.71 -10.03
N THR A 618 47.77 17.85 -8.75
CA THR A 618 49.01 18.13 -8.07
C THR A 618 49.94 16.93 -8.12
N ALA A 619 51.07 17.05 -8.84
CA ALA A 619 52.26 16.24 -8.59
C ALA A 619 53.45 17.19 -8.44
N GLN A 620 54.12 17.11 -7.30
CA GLN A 620 55.38 17.75 -6.97
C GLN A 620 56.53 17.19 -7.84
N SER A 621 57.39 18.03 -8.40
CA SER A 621 58.81 18.10 -8.12
C SER A 621 59.57 18.96 -9.12
N MET A 622 60.32 19.89 -8.56
CA MET A 622 61.64 20.44 -8.90
C MET A 622 62.06 20.74 -10.35
N GLY A 623 62.39 22.01 -10.54
CA GLY A 623 63.69 22.32 -11.17
C GLY A 623 63.69 23.20 -12.42
N ASN A 624 63.99 24.45 -12.21
CA ASN A 624 64.86 25.33 -13.02
C ASN A 624 64.48 25.86 -14.43
N ILE A 625 64.32 27.18 -14.43
CA ILE A 625 65.12 28.21 -15.17
C ILE A 625 64.83 28.42 -16.66
N SER A 626 64.40 29.68 -16.92
CA SER A 626 64.86 30.71 -17.88
C SER A 626 64.09 30.98 -19.18
N HIS A 627 63.82 32.28 -19.27
CA HIS A 627 63.81 33.17 -20.45
C HIS A 627 62.72 33.04 -21.54
N SER A 628 61.90 33.98 -21.71
CA SER A 628 61.93 35.38 -22.16
C SER A 628 61.18 35.59 -23.48
N LYS A 629 60.52 36.77 -23.53
CA LYS A 629 60.12 37.63 -24.68
C LYS A 629 58.88 37.19 -25.46
N SER A 630 57.84 37.93 -25.48
CA SER A 630 57.48 39.30 -25.83
C SER A 630 56.72 39.40 -27.15
N GLN A 631 55.77 40.32 -27.10
CA GLN A 631 55.16 41.16 -28.16
C GLN A 631 53.84 40.62 -28.75
N GLN A 632 52.76 41.32 -28.45
CA GLN A 632 52.20 42.60 -28.96
C GLN A 632 51.48 42.38 -30.30
N HIS A 633 50.30 42.72 -30.44
CA HIS A 633 49.55 43.87 -30.93
C HIS A 633 48.09 43.50 -31.23
N GLN A 634 47.16 44.15 -30.62
CA GLN A 634 46.40 45.35 -31.01
C GLN A 634 45.17 45.10 -31.90
N ASN A 635 44.02 45.42 -31.30
CA ASN A 635 42.98 46.39 -31.71
C ASN A 635 42.09 46.09 -32.93
N LEU A 636 40.78 46.18 -32.87
CA LEU A 636 39.92 47.34 -32.84
C LEU A 636 38.43 46.93 -33.04
N ALA A 637 37.59 47.42 -32.15
CA ALA A 637 36.41 48.25 -32.31
C ALA A 637 35.17 47.81 -33.10
N ALA A 638 34.09 47.93 -32.38
CA ALA A 638 32.66 47.93 -32.77
C ALA A 638 32.35 49.18 -33.70
N PRO A 639 31.18 49.43 -34.25
CA PRO A 639 29.98 49.76 -33.48
C PRO A 639 28.56 49.42 -34.08
N HIS A 640 27.60 49.52 -33.19
CA HIS A 640 26.17 49.92 -33.26
C HIS A 640 25.43 50.15 -34.61
N ARG A 641 24.16 49.69 -34.65
CA ARG A 641 22.94 50.55 -34.63
C ARG A 641 21.62 49.82 -34.80
N HIS A 642 20.69 50.15 -33.92
CA HIS A 642 19.25 50.29 -33.93
C HIS A 642 18.50 50.30 -35.31
N PHE A 643 17.29 49.72 -35.39
CA PHE A 643 15.99 50.42 -35.45
C PHE A 643 14.79 49.46 -35.67
N THR A 644 13.86 49.50 -34.81
CA THR A 644 12.38 49.53 -34.74
C THR A 644 11.49 49.27 -35.96
N ARG A 645 10.36 48.55 -35.64
CA ARG A 645 8.94 48.74 -36.02
C ARG A 645 8.40 48.12 -37.32
N LYS A 646 7.38 47.33 -37.30
CA LYS A 646 5.92 47.44 -37.17
C LYS A 646 5.23 46.26 -37.85
N ALA A 647 4.03 45.97 -37.32
CA ALA A 647 3.05 44.99 -37.72
C ALA A 647 2.56 45.14 -39.17
N GLU A 648 2.12 43.99 -39.72
CA GLU A 648 0.84 43.89 -40.44
C GLU A 648 0.46 42.45 -40.77
N CYS A 649 -0.83 42.16 -40.58
CA CYS A 649 -1.50 40.91 -40.88
C CYS A 649 -1.55 40.61 -42.39
N ALA A 650 -1.31 39.34 -42.77
CA ALA A 650 -1.94 38.74 -43.94
C ALA A 650 -1.96 37.21 -43.89
N ALA A 651 -3.15 36.68 -43.99
CA ALA A 651 -3.42 35.28 -44.12
C ALA A 651 -2.81 34.68 -45.39
N LYS A 652 -2.15 33.51 -45.31
CA LYS A 652 -2.01 32.54 -46.41
C LYS A 652 -1.95 31.11 -45.92
N THR A 653 -2.70 30.29 -46.61
CA THR A 653 -2.93 28.84 -46.59
C THR A 653 -1.66 27.97 -46.66
N PRO A 654 -1.78 26.66 -46.43
CA PRO A 654 -0.76 25.83 -45.79
C PRO A 654 0.25 25.27 -46.79
N THR A 655 1.50 25.24 -46.41
CA THR A 655 2.56 24.49 -47.09
C THR A 655 3.17 23.48 -46.13
N THR A 656 3.06 22.23 -46.58
CA THR A 656 3.94 21.06 -46.37
C THR A 656 4.82 21.05 -45.13
N TRP A 657 4.51 20.16 -44.21
CA TRP A 657 5.34 19.74 -43.11
C TRP A 657 6.58 19.00 -43.63
N SER A 658 7.74 19.56 -43.39
CA SER A 658 9.02 18.87 -43.48
C SER A 658 9.15 17.93 -42.27
N ASN A 659 9.38 16.66 -42.55
CA ASN A 659 9.80 15.66 -41.56
C ASN A 659 11.13 16.07 -40.96
N GLU A 660 11.13 16.58 -39.73
CA GLU A 660 12.31 16.53 -38.87
C GLU A 660 12.42 15.13 -38.32
N PRO A 661 13.63 14.51 -38.29
CA PRO A 661 13.81 13.18 -37.76
C PRO A 661 13.56 13.21 -36.25
N GLU A 662 12.66 12.33 -35.80
CA GLU A 662 12.48 12.02 -34.38
C GLU A 662 13.83 11.64 -33.79
N GLU A 663 14.33 12.42 -32.81
CA GLU A 663 15.44 12.01 -31.98
C GLU A 663 15.07 10.70 -31.28
N ASN A 664 15.80 9.66 -31.65
CA ASN A 664 15.67 8.33 -31.07
C ASN A 664 15.98 8.40 -29.58
N ASP A 665 15.00 8.09 -28.74
CA ASP A 665 15.15 7.80 -27.30
C ASP A 665 16.17 6.68 -26.98
N GLU A 666 16.73 6.04 -28.00
CA GLU A 666 17.76 4.99 -27.87
C GLU A 666 19.15 5.53 -27.51
N ASN A 667 19.42 6.83 -27.72
CA ASN A 667 20.75 7.41 -27.41
C ASN A 667 20.94 7.84 -25.94
N GLU A 668 19.90 7.90 -25.12
CA GLU A 668 20.07 8.11 -23.67
C GLU A 668 20.49 6.86 -22.88
N LEU A 669 20.55 5.66 -23.53
CA LEU A 669 20.90 4.39 -22.90
C LEU A 669 22.39 4.05 -22.90
N LEU A 670 23.24 4.86 -23.56
CA LEU A 670 24.66 4.52 -23.75
C LEU A 670 25.64 5.21 -22.77
N ASP A 671 25.19 6.08 -21.86
CA ASP A 671 26.09 6.82 -20.97
C ASP A 671 26.21 6.28 -19.53
N PHE A 672 25.84 5.02 -19.28
CA PHE A 672 26.08 4.35 -18.00
C PHE A 672 26.93 3.09 -18.19
N GLN A 673 28.24 3.28 -18.36
CA GLN A 673 29.22 2.25 -18.02
C GLN A 673 29.62 2.43 -16.55
N PRO A 674 29.58 1.36 -15.72
CA PRO A 674 30.16 1.40 -14.39
C PRO A 674 31.68 1.43 -14.54
N SER A 675 32.32 2.47 -14.02
CA SER A 675 33.76 2.43 -13.73
C SER A 675 34.00 1.42 -12.62
N GLU A 676 34.94 0.53 -12.85
CA GLU A 676 35.50 -0.48 -11.95
C GLU A 676 35.83 0.05 -10.55
#